data_923cbaf13585800b089d5991597fc290
#
_entry.id   923cbaf13585800b089d5991597fc290
#
_cell.length_a   1.000
_cell.length_b   1.000
_cell.length_c   1.000
_cell.angle_alpha   90.00
_cell.angle_beta   90.00
_cell.angle_gamma   90.00
#
_symmetry.space_group_name_H-M   'P 1'
#
loop_
_entity.id
_entity.type
_entity.pdbx_description
1 polymer ?
#
loop_
_entity_poly.entity_id
_entity_poly.type
_entity_poly.pdbx_seq_one_letter_code
_entity_poly.pdbx_strand_id
1 'polypeptide(L)'
;MRQAMGKRMSLYTEYLQEIENRKTEGLNPKPIDGAELTSEIISQIKDAGNEHREGSLNFFIYNTLPGTTAAAEVKAKFLKEIVLGESVVAEITPTFAFELLSHMKGGPSVEVLLDLALGDNAEIANQAADVLKTQVFLYDADTARLKKALDGGSAIAKSILESYANAEFFTKLPEAEEVVKVVTYVAGIGDISTDLLSPGNQAHSRSDRELHGQCLITPEAQNEIKELQKANPDARVMLVAEKGTMGVGSSRMSGVNNVALWTGKQASPYVPFINIAPIVAGTNGIAPIFLTTVDVTGGIGIDLKNWKKKLDGSGNPILDKNGDPELEEVYSVKTGTVLTINTKEKKLYNGDQELIDMSASLTPQKLEFIKAGGSYAVVFGKKLQTFACEALGQEVKSAYAVSKEISHEGQGLTAVEKIFNKNLLGGSGKTLHAGSNVRVQVNIVGSQDTTGLMTSQELESMAATVIAPSLDAGYQSGCHTASVWDAKAQANIPKLMNFMNKFGLITARSPEKKYPAMTDVIHKVLNDITVNDWDITIGGDSHTRMSKGVAFGADSGTVALALATGEASMPIPQSVKVSFKGSLKDHMDFRDVVHATQAQMLKQFGGENVFQGKIIEVNIGTLLADQAFVFTDWTAEMKAKASICISTNDTLIESLEIAKSRINIMIEKGMDNQGKMLQGLVDKADARIADIKSGKNPALTPDDSAKYSAEFVVDLDQIVEPMIADPDVNNEDVSKRYTHDTIRPVSFYKGEKKVDLGFVGSCMVHKGDLQILAKMLRNVEKTYGKVEFKAPLVVAPPTYNIIDELKAEGDWETLSKYAGFEFDDTAPKAEARTKYDNTMYLERPGCNLCMGNQEKAAKGDTVMATSTRLFEGRVVQDSAEKKGESLLASTPLVVLSTILGRTPNMEEYKAAVDGIKLTSYAPPVK
;
A
#
# COMPACT_ATOMS: atom_id res chain seq x y z
N MET A 1 34.21 -6.53 -41.20
CA MET A 1 33.68 -7.49 -40.20
C MET A 1 32.20 -7.19 -39.93
N ARG A 2 31.34 -7.41 -40.91
CA ARG A 2 29.88 -7.34 -40.82
C ARG A 2 29.31 -8.45 -41.69
N GLN A 3 29.49 -9.72 -41.26
CA GLN A 3 28.86 -10.90 -41.86
C GLN A 3 28.96 -12.05 -40.86
N ALA A 4 28.15 -12.02 -39.81
CA ALA A 4 27.68 -13.17 -39.06
C ALA A 4 26.38 -12.72 -38.40
N MET A 5 25.33 -12.41 -39.21
CA MET A 5 23.97 -12.38 -38.74
C MET A 5 23.54 -13.84 -38.52
N GLY A 6 23.78 -14.34 -37.31
CA GLY A 6 23.10 -15.51 -36.84
C GLY A 6 21.58 -15.27 -36.99
N LYS A 7 20.84 -16.23 -37.54
CA LYS A 7 19.38 -16.20 -37.55
C LYS A 7 18.90 -15.89 -36.14
N ARG A 8 18.25 -14.74 -35.95
CA ARG A 8 17.60 -14.41 -34.68
C ARG A 8 16.63 -15.58 -34.39
N MET A 9 16.74 -16.18 -33.22
CA MET A 9 15.78 -17.21 -32.80
C MET A 9 14.37 -16.63 -32.89
N SER A 10 13.37 -17.49 -33.17
CA SER A 10 11.98 -17.05 -33.10
C SER A 10 11.59 -16.73 -31.65
N LEU A 11 10.62 -15.86 -31.44
CA LEU A 11 10.11 -15.54 -30.09
C LEU A 11 9.54 -16.80 -29.42
N TYR A 12 8.93 -17.68 -30.17
CA TYR A 12 8.46 -18.96 -29.70
C TYR A 12 9.61 -19.84 -29.16
N THR A 13 10.72 -19.93 -29.87
CA THR A 13 11.91 -20.66 -29.42
C THR A 13 12.54 -20.05 -28.18
N GLU A 14 12.63 -18.72 -28.13
CA GLU A 14 13.09 -17.98 -26.93
C GLU A 14 12.18 -18.28 -25.72
N TYR A 15 10.88 -18.33 -25.94
CA TYR A 15 9.90 -18.64 -24.90
C TYR A 15 10.01 -20.10 -24.40
N LEU A 16 10.24 -21.06 -25.29
CA LEU A 16 10.50 -22.46 -24.89
C LEU A 16 11.77 -22.55 -24.03
N GLN A 17 12.81 -21.82 -24.38
CA GLN A 17 14.04 -21.77 -23.58
C GLN A 17 13.80 -21.14 -22.19
N GLU A 18 12.98 -20.11 -22.11
CA GLU A 18 12.58 -19.52 -20.83
C GLU A 18 11.82 -20.53 -19.96
N ILE A 19 10.90 -21.32 -20.55
CA ILE A 19 10.18 -22.38 -19.84
C ILE A 19 11.15 -23.39 -19.23
N GLU A 20 12.14 -23.88 -20.00
CA GLU A 20 13.12 -24.83 -19.47
C GLU A 20 14.00 -24.22 -18.38
N ASN A 21 14.43 -22.97 -18.54
CA ASN A 21 15.18 -22.27 -17.50
C ASN A 21 14.36 -22.15 -16.20
N ARG A 22 13.10 -21.76 -16.29
CA ARG A 22 12.20 -21.66 -15.12
C ARG A 22 11.97 -23.00 -14.44
N LYS A 23 11.80 -24.06 -15.23
CA LYS A 23 11.63 -25.43 -14.73
C LYS A 23 12.82 -25.91 -13.89
N THR A 24 14.05 -25.51 -14.26
CA THR A 24 15.24 -25.81 -13.45
C THR A 24 15.22 -25.11 -12.08
N GLU A 25 14.50 -24.00 -11.97
CA GLU A 25 14.28 -23.26 -10.73
C GLU A 25 13.01 -23.71 -9.97
N GLY A 26 12.30 -24.71 -10.48
CA GLY A 26 11.05 -25.22 -9.90
C GLY A 26 9.85 -24.28 -10.13
N LEU A 27 9.90 -23.43 -11.15
CA LEU A 27 8.86 -22.45 -11.49
C LEU A 27 8.04 -22.88 -12.69
N ASN A 28 6.78 -22.53 -12.71
CA ASN A 28 5.92 -22.69 -13.88
C ASN A 28 6.27 -21.69 -15.01
N PRO A 29 5.85 -21.95 -16.26
CA PRO A 29 5.98 -21.00 -17.36
C PRO A 29 5.37 -19.64 -17.01
N LYS A 30 6.03 -18.53 -17.41
CA LYS A 30 5.38 -17.23 -17.36
C LYS A 30 4.21 -17.19 -18.34
N PRO A 31 3.09 -16.57 -17.95
CA PRO A 31 2.02 -16.31 -18.91
C PRO A 31 2.49 -15.37 -20.03
N ILE A 32 1.95 -15.57 -21.22
CA ILE A 32 2.22 -14.73 -22.39
C ILE A 32 1.42 -13.44 -22.29
N ASP A 33 2.11 -12.29 -22.30
CA ASP A 33 1.53 -10.95 -22.17
C ASP A 33 1.79 -10.06 -23.41
N GLY A 34 2.71 -10.46 -24.28
CA GLY A 34 3.17 -9.70 -25.45
C GLY A 34 2.42 -10.01 -26.74
N ALA A 35 2.15 -8.98 -27.56
CA ALA A 35 1.46 -9.10 -28.85
C ALA A 35 2.28 -9.87 -29.90
N GLU A 36 3.59 -9.67 -29.93
CA GLU A 36 4.45 -10.26 -30.95
C GLU A 36 4.49 -11.78 -30.84
N LEU A 37 4.75 -12.31 -29.64
CA LEU A 37 4.74 -13.76 -29.40
C LEU A 37 3.34 -14.36 -29.64
N THR A 38 2.29 -13.68 -29.21
CA THR A 38 0.90 -14.12 -29.47
C THR A 38 0.59 -14.17 -30.96
N SER A 39 1.06 -13.21 -31.75
CA SER A 39 0.90 -13.20 -33.21
C SER A 39 1.67 -14.32 -33.87
N GLU A 40 2.89 -14.62 -33.41
CA GLU A 40 3.66 -15.77 -33.89
C GLU A 40 2.94 -17.10 -33.61
N ILE A 41 2.43 -17.27 -32.40
CA ILE A 41 1.63 -18.44 -31.99
C ILE A 41 0.40 -18.59 -32.88
N ILE A 42 -0.36 -17.52 -33.15
CA ILE A 42 -1.52 -17.56 -34.03
C ILE A 42 -1.14 -17.94 -35.48
N SER A 43 0.01 -17.43 -35.96
CA SER A 43 0.51 -17.82 -37.27
C SER A 43 0.81 -19.33 -37.36
N GLN A 44 1.39 -19.90 -36.30
CA GLN A 44 1.66 -21.36 -36.21
C GLN A 44 0.36 -22.16 -36.07
N ILE A 45 -0.66 -21.65 -35.39
CA ILE A 45 -1.98 -22.29 -35.30
C ILE A 45 -2.68 -22.35 -36.67
N LYS A 46 -2.59 -21.27 -37.46
CA LYS A 46 -3.18 -21.17 -38.81
C LYS A 46 -2.51 -22.11 -39.82
N ASP A 47 -1.25 -22.48 -39.61
CA ASP A 47 -0.51 -23.42 -40.46
C ASP A 47 -0.67 -24.86 -39.95
N ALA A 48 -1.53 -25.65 -40.65
CA ALA A 48 -1.83 -27.03 -40.25
C ALA A 48 -0.60 -27.97 -40.31
N GLY A 49 0.45 -27.58 -41.04
CA GLY A 49 1.69 -28.35 -41.17
C GLY A 49 2.79 -27.94 -40.21
N ASN A 50 2.55 -26.95 -39.36
CA ASN A 50 3.56 -26.42 -38.48
C ASN A 50 3.87 -27.36 -37.30
N GLU A 51 5.16 -27.68 -37.10
CA GLU A 51 5.61 -28.60 -36.04
C GLU A 51 5.31 -28.15 -34.64
N HIS A 52 5.12 -26.81 -34.39
CA HIS A 52 4.83 -26.22 -33.11
C HIS A 52 3.34 -25.99 -32.87
N ARG A 53 2.48 -26.36 -33.80
CA ARG A 53 1.05 -26.03 -33.79
C ARG A 53 0.32 -26.50 -32.53
N GLU A 54 0.56 -27.73 -32.08
CA GLU A 54 -0.06 -28.29 -30.89
C GLU A 54 0.37 -27.50 -29.62
N GLY A 55 1.67 -27.22 -29.45
CA GLY A 55 2.18 -26.39 -28.36
C GLY A 55 1.60 -24.97 -28.38
N SER A 56 1.50 -24.38 -29.57
CA SER A 56 0.93 -23.06 -29.81
C SER A 56 -0.55 -22.99 -29.45
N LEU A 57 -1.35 -24.03 -29.77
CA LEU A 57 -2.75 -24.12 -29.33
C LEU A 57 -2.85 -24.15 -27.80
N ASN A 58 -2.05 -24.97 -27.14
CA ASN A 58 -2.01 -25.03 -25.67
C ASN A 58 -1.66 -23.70 -25.05
N PHE A 59 -0.63 -23.00 -25.54
CA PHE A 59 -0.25 -21.68 -25.03
C PHE A 59 -1.31 -20.63 -25.31
N PHE A 60 -1.92 -20.63 -26.49
CA PHE A 60 -2.98 -19.70 -26.85
C PHE A 60 -4.22 -19.87 -25.96
N ILE A 61 -4.64 -21.11 -25.72
CA ILE A 61 -5.83 -21.41 -24.93
C ILE A 61 -5.58 -21.14 -23.44
N TYR A 62 -4.49 -21.69 -22.87
CA TYR A 62 -4.30 -21.82 -21.43
C TYR A 62 -3.27 -20.88 -20.83
N ASN A 63 -2.36 -20.29 -21.61
CA ASN A 63 -1.22 -19.53 -21.06
C ASN A 63 -1.10 -18.10 -21.60
N THR A 64 -2.11 -17.59 -22.27
CA THR A 64 -2.16 -16.20 -22.75
C THR A 64 -2.96 -15.36 -21.77
N LEU A 65 -2.34 -14.33 -21.18
CA LEU A 65 -2.99 -13.47 -20.18
C LEU A 65 -4.21 -12.72 -20.73
N PRO A 66 -5.29 -12.70 -19.98
CA PRO A 66 -6.48 -11.88 -20.30
C PRO A 66 -6.31 -10.41 -19.89
N GLY A 67 -7.40 -9.68 -19.82
CA GLY A 67 -7.46 -8.28 -19.42
C GLY A 67 -7.03 -7.34 -20.54
N THR A 68 -6.26 -6.30 -20.23
CA THR A 68 -5.78 -5.28 -21.18
C THR A 68 -4.32 -5.46 -21.56
N THR A 69 -3.82 -6.69 -21.57
CA THR A 69 -2.49 -7.00 -22.10
C THR A 69 -2.46 -6.92 -23.62
N ALA A 70 -1.29 -6.67 -24.20
CA ALA A 70 -1.12 -6.68 -25.64
C ALA A 70 -1.43 -8.07 -26.26
N ALA A 71 -1.15 -9.13 -25.51
CA ALA A 71 -1.54 -10.49 -25.88
C ALA A 71 -3.06 -10.69 -25.95
N ALA A 72 -3.79 -10.15 -24.98
CA ALA A 72 -5.25 -10.26 -24.93
C ALA A 72 -5.92 -9.55 -26.12
N GLU A 73 -5.40 -8.40 -26.56
CA GLU A 73 -5.91 -7.70 -27.74
C GLU A 73 -5.79 -8.56 -29.01
N VAL A 74 -4.62 -9.15 -29.25
CA VAL A 74 -4.36 -10.03 -30.39
C VAL A 74 -5.21 -11.30 -30.31
N LYS A 75 -5.34 -11.89 -29.12
CA LYS A 75 -6.17 -13.07 -28.87
C LYS A 75 -7.64 -12.80 -29.16
N ALA A 76 -8.19 -11.71 -28.64
CA ALA A 76 -9.60 -11.36 -28.83
C ALA A 76 -9.95 -11.12 -30.31
N LYS A 77 -9.07 -10.41 -31.05
CA LYS A 77 -9.24 -10.20 -32.50
C LYS A 77 -9.26 -11.51 -33.27
N PHE A 78 -8.37 -12.43 -32.97
CA PHE A 78 -8.33 -13.74 -33.61
C PHE A 78 -9.56 -14.59 -33.29
N LEU A 79 -10.05 -14.55 -32.05
CA LEU A 79 -11.30 -15.23 -31.70
C LEU A 79 -12.51 -14.63 -32.44
N LYS A 80 -12.52 -13.31 -32.66
CA LYS A 80 -13.53 -12.64 -33.51
C LYS A 80 -13.50 -13.15 -34.93
N GLU A 81 -12.33 -13.29 -35.57
CA GLU A 81 -12.16 -13.87 -36.92
C GLU A 81 -12.77 -15.29 -36.98
N ILE A 82 -12.56 -16.10 -35.95
CA ILE A 82 -13.11 -17.48 -35.88
C ILE A 82 -14.64 -17.45 -35.77
N VAL A 83 -15.20 -16.58 -34.90
CA VAL A 83 -16.65 -16.43 -34.73
C VAL A 83 -17.31 -15.98 -36.04
N LEU A 84 -16.68 -15.09 -36.81
CA LEU A 84 -17.18 -14.59 -38.07
C LEU A 84 -16.91 -15.58 -39.27
N GLY A 85 -16.18 -16.65 -39.04
CA GLY A 85 -15.80 -17.59 -40.09
C GLY A 85 -14.69 -17.08 -41.02
N GLU A 86 -14.02 -15.98 -40.67
CA GLU A 86 -12.90 -15.39 -41.42
C GLU A 86 -11.62 -16.22 -41.26
N SER A 87 -11.51 -16.90 -40.11
CA SER A 87 -10.44 -17.86 -39.82
C SER A 87 -11.05 -19.21 -39.39
N VAL A 88 -10.52 -20.32 -39.86
CA VAL A 88 -11.00 -21.67 -39.51
C VAL A 88 -9.89 -22.41 -38.77
N VAL A 89 -10.16 -22.83 -37.55
CA VAL A 89 -9.27 -23.67 -36.73
C VAL A 89 -10.10 -24.82 -36.19
N ALA A 90 -9.72 -26.05 -36.54
CA ALA A 90 -10.53 -27.23 -36.23
C ALA A 90 -10.79 -27.41 -34.71
N GLU A 91 -9.79 -27.06 -33.88
CA GLU A 91 -9.83 -27.22 -32.44
C GLU A 91 -10.52 -26.04 -31.71
N ILE A 92 -10.72 -24.91 -32.41
CA ILE A 92 -11.40 -23.75 -31.86
C ILE A 92 -12.66 -23.44 -32.68
N THR A 93 -13.74 -24.10 -32.33
CA THR A 93 -15.05 -23.82 -32.95
C THR A 93 -15.55 -22.44 -32.58
N PRO A 94 -16.50 -21.83 -33.33
CA PRO A 94 -17.13 -20.56 -32.91
C PRO A 94 -17.71 -20.56 -31.50
N THR A 95 -18.33 -21.65 -31.07
CA THR A 95 -18.85 -21.81 -29.70
C THR A 95 -17.71 -21.78 -28.67
N PHE A 96 -16.62 -22.49 -28.94
CA PHE A 96 -15.46 -22.49 -28.06
C PHE A 96 -14.74 -21.14 -28.07
N ALA A 97 -14.74 -20.41 -29.19
CA ALA A 97 -14.21 -19.04 -29.25
C ALA A 97 -15.01 -18.10 -28.35
N PHE A 98 -16.34 -18.22 -28.27
CA PHE A 98 -17.16 -17.48 -27.31
C PHE A 98 -16.84 -17.85 -25.85
N GLU A 99 -16.64 -19.13 -25.57
CA GLU A 99 -16.21 -19.57 -24.24
C GLU A 99 -14.86 -18.94 -23.84
N LEU A 100 -13.89 -18.95 -24.76
CA LEU A 100 -12.59 -18.31 -24.53
C LEU A 100 -12.73 -16.79 -24.31
N LEU A 101 -13.58 -16.10 -25.09
CA LEU A 101 -13.88 -14.67 -24.89
C LEU A 101 -14.51 -14.42 -23.51
N SER A 102 -15.38 -15.31 -23.02
CA SER A 102 -16.01 -15.18 -21.71
C SER A 102 -15.01 -15.24 -20.56
N HIS A 103 -13.96 -16.06 -20.70
CA HIS A 103 -12.89 -16.19 -19.71
C HIS A 103 -11.89 -15.04 -19.71
N MET A 104 -11.89 -14.18 -20.74
CA MET A 104 -11.00 -13.01 -20.78
C MET A 104 -11.44 -11.85 -19.86
N LYS A 105 -12.71 -11.83 -19.44
CA LYS A 105 -13.26 -10.99 -18.37
C LYS A 105 -13.11 -9.48 -18.52
N GLY A 106 -13.11 -8.94 -19.75
CA GLY A 106 -13.09 -7.49 -19.97
C GLY A 106 -12.08 -7.01 -21.01
N GLY A 107 -11.91 -5.70 -21.15
CA GLY A 107 -11.04 -5.07 -22.13
C GLY A 107 -11.33 -5.47 -23.57
N PRO A 108 -10.34 -5.91 -24.36
CA PRO A 108 -10.52 -6.27 -25.76
C PRO A 108 -11.59 -7.33 -25.99
N SER A 109 -11.83 -8.24 -25.04
CA SER A 109 -12.92 -9.21 -25.19
C SER A 109 -14.30 -8.57 -25.11
N VAL A 110 -14.49 -7.57 -24.24
CA VAL A 110 -15.74 -6.80 -24.16
C VAL A 110 -15.94 -5.99 -25.44
N GLU A 111 -14.91 -5.34 -25.97
CA GLU A 111 -14.99 -4.62 -27.24
C GLU A 111 -15.45 -5.53 -28.37
N VAL A 112 -14.82 -6.72 -28.51
CA VAL A 112 -15.21 -7.73 -29.51
C VAL A 112 -16.64 -8.21 -29.29
N LEU A 113 -17.02 -8.52 -28.07
CA LEU A 113 -18.39 -8.96 -27.75
C LEU A 113 -19.43 -7.88 -28.03
N LEU A 114 -19.13 -6.61 -27.78
CA LEU A 114 -19.98 -5.48 -28.13
C LEU A 114 -20.12 -5.31 -29.66
N ASP A 115 -19.01 -5.47 -30.41
CA ASP A 115 -19.05 -5.41 -31.87
C ASP A 115 -19.94 -6.53 -32.42
N LEU A 116 -19.81 -7.74 -31.90
CA LEU A 116 -20.60 -8.90 -32.34
C LEU A 116 -22.07 -8.78 -31.92
N ALA A 117 -22.35 -8.33 -30.67
CA ALA A 117 -23.72 -8.17 -30.15
C ALA A 117 -24.51 -7.06 -30.82
N LEU A 118 -23.83 -6.02 -31.29
CA LEU A 118 -24.46 -4.88 -31.99
C LEU A 118 -24.33 -4.98 -33.52
N GLY A 119 -23.84 -6.13 -34.04
CA GLY A 119 -23.70 -6.42 -35.47
C GLY A 119 -24.97 -6.96 -36.10
N ASP A 120 -24.95 -7.14 -37.43
CA ASP A 120 -26.12 -7.45 -38.24
C ASP A 120 -26.53 -8.95 -38.19
N ASN A 121 -25.63 -9.87 -37.80
CA ASN A 121 -25.93 -11.29 -37.72
C ASN A 121 -26.65 -11.62 -36.40
N ALA A 122 -27.95 -11.84 -36.47
CA ALA A 122 -28.79 -12.03 -35.29
C ALA A 122 -28.40 -13.25 -34.42
N GLU A 123 -27.91 -14.33 -35.00
CA GLU A 123 -27.47 -15.52 -34.27
C GLU A 123 -26.21 -15.23 -33.45
N ILE A 124 -25.20 -14.68 -34.10
CA ILE A 124 -23.94 -14.24 -33.46
C ILE A 124 -24.21 -13.18 -32.42
N ALA A 125 -25.07 -12.22 -32.73
CA ALA A 125 -25.43 -11.10 -31.83
C ALA A 125 -26.07 -11.59 -30.53
N ASN A 126 -26.97 -12.57 -30.59
CA ASN A 126 -27.59 -13.16 -29.41
C ASN A 126 -26.56 -13.93 -28.56
N GLN A 127 -25.68 -14.74 -29.18
CA GLN A 127 -24.62 -15.46 -28.46
C GLN A 127 -23.64 -14.49 -27.78
N ALA A 128 -23.23 -13.45 -28.49
CA ALA A 128 -22.36 -12.40 -27.90
C ALA A 128 -23.03 -11.66 -26.74
N ALA A 129 -24.34 -11.37 -26.86
CA ALA A 129 -25.10 -10.74 -25.79
C ALA A 129 -25.20 -11.65 -24.53
N ASP A 130 -25.38 -12.94 -24.72
CA ASP A 130 -25.43 -13.87 -23.59
C ASP A 130 -24.08 -13.97 -22.87
N VAL A 131 -22.97 -13.89 -23.58
CA VAL A 131 -21.63 -13.81 -22.99
C VAL A 131 -21.44 -12.44 -22.28
N LEU A 132 -21.83 -11.32 -22.91
CA LEU A 132 -21.74 -9.98 -22.30
C LEU A 132 -22.49 -9.92 -20.97
N LYS A 133 -23.66 -10.51 -20.84
CA LYS A 133 -24.44 -10.56 -19.59
C LYS A 133 -23.69 -11.19 -18.41
N THR A 134 -22.61 -11.92 -18.67
CA THR A 134 -21.72 -12.49 -17.62
C THR A 134 -20.52 -11.61 -17.31
N GLN A 135 -20.24 -10.60 -18.10
CA GLN A 135 -19.09 -9.71 -17.93
C GLN A 135 -19.43 -8.57 -16.98
N VAL A 136 -18.47 -8.16 -16.14
CA VAL A 136 -18.67 -7.12 -15.14
C VAL A 136 -17.74 -5.92 -15.30
N PHE A 137 -16.56 -6.14 -15.90
CA PHE A 137 -15.57 -5.07 -16.11
C PHE A 137 -15.86 -4.30 -17.41
N LEU A 138 -16.94 -3.50 -17.37
CA LEU A 138 -17.30 -2.55 -18.42
C LEU A 138 -17.00 -1.13 -17.92
N TYR A 139 -16.40 -0.35 -18.80
CA TYR A 139 -16.06 1.06 -18.55
C TYR A 139 -17.02 2.02 -19.26
N ASP A 140 -16.84 3.33 -19.02
CA ASP A 140 -17.73 4.36 -19.52
C ASP A 140 -17.88 4.31 -21.06
N ALA A 141 -16.81 3.97 -21.78
CA ALA A 141 -16.86 3.80 -23.25
C ALA A 141 -17.76 2.64 -23.67
N ASP A 142 -17.71 1.52 -22.95
CA ASP A 142 -18.52 0.32 -23.24
C ASP A 142 -19.98 0.57 -22.91
N THR A 143 -20.24 1.14 -21.73
CA THR A 143 -21.60 1.44 -21.29
C THR A 143 -22.25 2.54 -22.14
N ALA A 144 -21.49 3.52 -22.62
CA ALA A 144 -21.97 4.53 -23.56
C ALA A 144 -22.38 3.92 -24.92
N ARG A 145 -21.66 2.89 -25.41
CA ARG A 145 -22.06 2.15 -26.63
C ARG A 145 -23.39 1.45 -26.45
N LEU A 146 -23.59 0.78 -25.30
CA LEU A 146 -24.87 0.11 -24.98
C LEU A 146 -26.03 1.12 -24.88
N LYS A 147 -25.80 2.25 -24.21
CA LYS A 147 -26.79 3.32 -24.08
C LYS A 147 -27.16 3.90 -25.45
N LYS A 148 -26.16 4.19 -26.27
CA LYS A 148 -26.39 4.68 -27.64
C LYS A 148 -27.20 3.70 -28.48
N ALA A 149 -26.91 2.39 -28.37
CA ALA A 149 -27.65 1.36 -29.08
C ALA A 149 -29.08 1.22 -28.54
N LEU A 150 -29.30 1.33 -27.23
CA LEU A 150 -30.63 1.37 -26.62
C LEU A 150 -31.47 2.56 -27.15
N ASP A 151 -30.86 3.75 -27.17
CA ASP A 151 -31.50 4.97 -27.68
C ASP A 151 -31.83 4.87 -29.18
N GLY A 152 -31.06 4.07 -29.93
CA GLY A 152 -31.31 3.68 -31.32
C GLY A 152 -32.35 2.56 -31.47
N GLY A 153 -32.95 2.07 -30.40
CA GLY A 153 -34.00 1.05 -30.42
C GLY A 153 -33.54 -0.39 -30.52
N SER A 154 -32.25 -0.69 -30.22
CA SER A 154 -31.72 -2.05 -30.24
C SER A 154 -32.32 -2.93 -29.14
N ALA A 155 -33.04 -3.98 -29.51
CA ALA A 155 -33.61 -4.95 -28.59
C ALA A 155 -32.53 -5.75 -27.85
N ILE A 156 -31.40 -5.99 -28.51
CA ILE A 156 -30.26 -6.72 -27.90
C ILE A 156 -29.61 -5.85 -26.81
N ALA A 157 -29.33 -4.57 -27.08
CA ALA A 157 -28.79 -3.66 -26.08
C ALA A 157 -29.75 -3.53 -24.87
N LYS A 158 -31.05 -3.47 -25.12
CA LYS A 158 -32.06 -3.48 -24.06
C LYS A 158 -32.01 -4.74 -23.22
N SER A 159 -31.93 -5.92 -23.84
CA SER A 159 -31.82 -7.22 -23.14
C SER A 159 -30.54 -7.32 -22.27
N ILE A 160 -29.42 -6.81 -22.77
CA ILE A 160 -28.17 -6.75 -22.00
C ILE A 160 -28.33 -5.83 -20.78
N LEU A 161 -28.85 -4.63 -20.97
CA LEU A 161 -29.08 -3.66 -19.90
C LEU A 161 -30.10 -4.15 -18.87
N GLU A 162 -31.19 -4.85 -19.29
CA GLU A 162 -32.14 -5.48 -18.37
C GLU A 162 -31.46 -6.55 -17.51
N SER A 163 -30.57 -7.35 -18.07
CA SER A 163 -29.78 -8.33 -17.31
C SER A 163 -28.86 -7.66 -16.29
N TYR A 164 -28.19 -6.56 -16.66
CA TYR A 164 -27.37 -5.78 -15.76
C TYR A 164 -28.20 -5.06 -14.67
N ALA A 165 -29.35 -4.53 -14.98
CA ALA A 165 -30.27 -3.91 -14.01
C ALA A 165 -30.74 -4.92 -12.94
N ASN A 166 -30.93 -6.19 -13.35
CA ASN A 166 -31.23 -7.29 -12.45
C ASN A 166 -29.98 -7.91 -11.76
N ALA A 167 -28.77 -7.40 -12.07
CA ALA A 167 -27.50 -7.91 -11.60
C ALA A 167 -27.35 -9.44 -11.79
N GLU A 168 -27.78 -9.97 -12.93
CA GLU A 168 -27.75 -11.41 -13.21
C GLU A 168 -26.33 -11.99 -13.16
N PHE A 169 -25.32 -11.23 -13.55
CA PHE A 169 -23.89 -11.59 -13.46
C PHE A 169 -23.45 -11.90 -12.02
N PHE A 170 -24.17 -11.42 -11.00
CA PHE A 170 -23.89 -11.65 -9.59
C PHE A 170 -24.92 -12.61 -8.96
N THR A 171 -26.22 -12.41 -9.22
CA THR A 171 -27.28 -13.22 -8.59
C THR A 171 -27.26 -14.69 -9.05
N LYS A 172 -26.77 -14.94 -10.28
CA LYS A 172 -26.64 -16.31 -10.82
C LYS A 172 -25.32 -17.01 -10.41
N LEU A 173 -24.40 -16.33 -9.69
CA LEU A 173 -23.22 -17.00 -9.16
C LEU A 173 -23.60 -17.99 -8.06
N PRO A 174 -22.84 -19.11 -7.92
CA PRO A 174 -23.02 -20.00 -6.78
C PRO A 174 -22.85 -19.24 -5.47
N GLU A 175 -23.61 -19.62 -4.45
CA GLU A 175 -23.43 -19.08 -3.11
C GLU A 175 -22.06 -19.49 -2.53
N ALA A 176 -21.57 -18.71 -1.55
CA ALA A 176 -20.36 -19.07 -0.83
C ALA A 176 -20.50 -20.48 -0.23
N GLU A 177 -19.41 -21.25 -0.27
CA GLU A 177 -19.38 -22.61 0.32
C GLU A 177 -19.83 -22.56 1.77
N GLU A 178 -20.90 -23.30 2.13
CA GLU A 178 -21.49 -23.24 3.47
C GLU A 178 -20.54 -23.80 4.52
N VAL A 179 -19.83 -24.86 4.20
CA VAL A 179 -18.94 -25.58 5.14
C VAL A 179 -17.52 -25.65 4.57
N VAL A 180 -16.61 -24.87 5.12
CA VAL A 180 -15.20 -24.85 4.71
C VAL A 180 -14.36 -25.54 5.78
N LYS A 181 -13.83 -26.73 5.46
CA LYS A 181 -12.83 -27.39 6.32
C LYS A 181 -11.48 -26.72 6.18
N VAL A 182 -10.82 -26.47 7.30
CA VAL A 182 -9.48 -25.90 7.35
C VAL A 182 -8.57 -26.74 8.22
N VAL A 183 -7.30 -26.85 7.83
CA VAL A 183 -6.22 -27.37 8.67
C VAL A 183 -5.26 -26.22 8.97
N THR A 184 -4.90 -26.05 10.23
CA THR A 184 -4.11 -24.89 10.66
C THR A 184 -2.62 -25.12 10.43
N TYR A 185 -1.91 -24.05 10.03
CA TYR A 185 -0.46 -23.95 10.08
C TYR A 185 -0.09 -22.69 10.89
N VAL A 186 0.59 -22.89 12.03
CA VAL A 186 1.05 -21.79 12.88
C VAL A 186 2.33 -21.21 12.29
N ALA A 187 2.24 -20.00 11.72
CA ALA A 187 3.37 -19.31 11.08
C ALA A 187 4.39 -18.76 12.09
N GLY A 188 3.97 -18.57 13.33
CA GLY A 188 4.83 -18.10 14.41
C GLY A 188 4.04 -17.64 15.64
N ILE A 189 4.76 -17.34 16.71
CA ILE A 189 4.23 -16.80 17.95
C ILE A 189 4.45 -15.28 17.99
N GLY A 190 3.43 -14.53 18.36
CA GLY A 190 3.42 -13.07 18.33
C GLY A 190 2.93 -12.51 17.00
N ASP A 191 3.17 -11.23 16.76
CA ASP A 191 2.77 -10.56 15.53
C ASP A 191 3.50 -11.13 14.32
N ILE A 192 2.77 -11.53 13.30
CA ILE A 192 3.33 -11.98 12.02
C ILE A 192 3.38 -10.79 11.07
N SER A 193 4.60 -10.36 10.75
CA SER A 193 4.80 -9.24 9.84
C SER A 193 4.61 -9.63 8.38
N THR A 194 4.26 -8.65 7.56
CA THR A 194 4.24 -8.82 6.11
C THR A 194 5.65 -9.03 5.52
N ASP A 195 6.72 -8.70 6.25
CA ASP A 195 8.09 -9.03 5.83
C ASP A 195 8.38 -10.53 5.93
N LEU A 196 7.75 -11.25 6.86
CA LEU A 196 7.83 -12.72 6.92
C LEU A 196 7.09 -13.38 5.74
N LEU A 197 5.98 -12.78 5.30
CA LEU A 197 5.16 -13.29 4.20
C LEU A 197 5.70 -12.87 2.82
N SER A 198 6.36 -11.72 2.73
CA SER A 198 6.85 -11.10 1.49
C SER A 198 7.99 -10.12 1.82
N PRO A 199 9.24 -10.59 1.90
CA PRO A 199 10.38 -9.79 2.33
C PRO A 199 10.60 -8.53 1.48
N GLY A 200 10.91 -7.41 2.15
CA GLY A 200 11.14 -6.12 1.49
C GLY A 200 12.37 -6.14 0.56
N ASN A 201 13.42 -6.88 0.93
CA ASN A 201 14.63 -7.04 0.11
C ASN A 201 14.40 -7.87 -1.16
N GLN A 202 13.27 -8.58 -1.28
CA GLN A 202 12.85 -9.32 -2.47
C GLN A 202 11.78 -8.55 -3.29
N ALA A 203 11.61 -7.27 -3.05
CA ALA A 203 10.58 -6.47 -3.72
C ALA A 203 10.69 -6.45 -5.25
N HIS A 204 11.88 -6.64 -5.80
CA HIS A 204 12.12 -6.71 -7.24
C HIS A 204 11.43 -7.90 -7.95
N SER A 205 11.15 -8.99 -7.22
CA SER A 205 10.52 -10.19 -7.78
C SER A 205 8.99 -10.19 -7.70
N ARG A 206 8.36 -9.19 -7.05
CA ARG A 206 6.91 -9.19 -6.77
C ARG A 206 6.01 -9.23 -7.99
N SER A 207 6.47 -8.73 -9.14
CA SER A 207 5.73 -8.81 -10.39
C SER A 207 5.75 -10.21 -11.00
N ASP A 208 6.65 -11.10 -10.57
CA ASP A 208 6.64 -12.53 -10.89
C ASP A 208 6.14 -13.29 -9.67
N ARG A 209 4.83 -13.56 -9.63
CA ARG A 209 4.13 -14.10 -8.45
C ARG A 209 4.70 -15.45 -8.01
N GLU A 210 5.11 -16.31 -8.94
CA GLU A 210 5.66 -17.62 -8.60
C GLU A 210 7.06 -17.51 -8.01
N LEU A 211 7.93 -16.72 -8.63
CA LEU A 211 9.28 -16.47 -8.12
C LEU A 211 9.21 -15.83 -6.73
N HIS A 212 8.34 -14.83 -6.56
CA HIS A 212 8.18 -14.17 -5.27
C HIS A 212 7.52 -15.08 -4.22
N GLY A 213 6.67 -16.00 -4.65
CA GLY A 213 6.03 -17.00 -3.79
C GLY A 213 7.01 -17.87 -3.02
N GLN A 214 8.20 -18.11 -3.59
CA GLN A 214 9.27 -18.84 -2.91
C GLN A 214 9.84 -18.11 -1.68
N CYS A 215 9.44 -16.86 -1.44
CA CYS A 215 9.86 -16.09 -0.28
C CYS A 215 8.94 -16.24 0.94
N LEU A 216 7.88 -17.06 0.89
CA LEU A 216 6.96 -17.25 2.01
C LEU A 216 7.65 -17.95 3.18
N ILE A 217 7.83 -17.25 4.30
CA ILE A 217 8.37 -17.77 5.57
C ILE A 217 9.75 -18.44 5.37
N THR A 218 9.80 -19.78 5.29
CA THR A 218 11.00 -20.56 4.99
C THR A 218 10.67 -21.76 4.09
N PRO A 219 11.67 -22.36 3.42
CA PRO A 219 11.45 -23.58 2.64
C PRO A 219 10.90 -24.75 3.47
N GLU A 220 11.28 -24.85 4.74
CA GLU A 220 10.78 -25.87 5.67
C GLU A 220 9.28 -25.67 5.92
N ALA A 221 8.87 -24.45 6.23
CA ALA A 221 7.46 -24.07 6.39
C ALA A 221 6.62 -24.39 5.13
N GLN A 222 7.17 -24.09 3.96
CA GLN A 222 6.52 -24.39 2.68
C GLN A 222 6.31 -25.91 2.49
N ASN A 223 7.31 -26.71 2.86
CA ASN A 223 7.21 -28.18 2.80
C ASN A 223 6.18 -28.71 3.80
N GLU A 224 6.17 -28.20 5.03
CA GLU A 224 5.16 -28.56 6.04
C GLU A 224 3.73 -28.25 5.56
N ILE A 225 3.52 -27.08 4.95
CA ILE A 225 2.22 -26.70 4.37
C ILE A 225 1.80 -27.71 3.29
N LYS A 226 2.73 -28.12 2.40
CA LYS A 226 2.44 -29.14 1.38
C LYS A 226 2.07 -30.50 1.99
N GLU A 227 2.78 -30.93 3.03
CA GLU A 227 2.47 -32.19 3.72
C GLU A 227 1.11 -32.13 4.42
N LEU A 228 0.76 -30.98 5.04
CA LEU A 228 -0.58 -30.77 5.61
C LEU A 228 -1.68 -30.87 4.55
N GLN A 229 -1.47 -30.30 3.36
CA GLN A 229 -2.42 -30.39 2.24
C GLN A 229 -2.59 -31.86 1.76
N LYS A 230 -1.50 -32.59 1.65
CA LYS A 230 -1.54 -34.01 1.27
C LYS A 230 -2.28 -34.86 2.30
N ALA A 231 -2.02 -34.61 3.59
CA ALA A 231 -2.66 -35.34 4.67
C ALA A 231 -4.14 -34.99 4.84
N ASN A 232 -4.58 -33.81 4.38
CA ASN A 232 -5.92 -33.29 4.52
C ASN A 232 -6.47 -32.78 3.17
N PRO A 233 -6.72 -33.68 2.19
CA PRO A 233 -7.07 -33.29 0.82
C PRO A 233 -8.40 -32.53 0.72
N ASP A 234 -9.30 -32.68 1.69
CA ASP A 234 -10.60 -32.02 1.75
C ASP A 234 -10.59 -30.72 2.57
N ALA A 235 -9.44 -30.36 3.16
CA ALA A 235 -9.29 -29.13 3.93
C ALA A 235 -8.39 -28.11 3.23
N ARG A 236 -8.67 -26.82 3.46
CA ARG A 236 -7.80 -25.71 3.05
C ARG A 236 -6.83 -25.39 4.18
N VAL A 237 -5.61 -24.96 3.86
CA VAL A 237 -4.68 -24.54 4.90
C VAL A 237 -5.02 -23.13 5.38
N MET A 238 -5.15 -22.96 6.68
CA MET A 238 -5.32 -21.69 7.36
C MET A 238 -4.00 -21.29 8.04
N LEU A 239 -3.45 -20.14 7.64
CA LEU A 239 -2.23 -19.60 8.23
C LEU A 239 -2.56 -18.84 9.53
N VAL A 240 -1.86 -19.14 10.63
CA VAL A 240 -2.19 -18.63 11.97
C VAL A 240 -1.02 -17.86 12.60
N ALA A 241 -1.30 -16.67 13.15
CA ALA A 241 -0.43 -15.95 14.09
C ALA A 241 -0.85 -16.28 15.53
N GLU A 242 -0.08 -17.11 16.23
CA GLU A 242 -0.39 -17.47 17.62
C GLU A 242 0.05 -16.35 18.57
N LYS A 243 -0.79 -15.98 19.53
CA LYS A 243 -0.56 -14.88 20.51
C LYS A 243 -0.29 -13.51 19.86
N GLY A 244 -0.71 -13.30 18.62
CA GLY A 244 -0.42 -12.07 17.89
C GLY A 244 -1.42 -11.71 16.79
N THR A 245 -1.09 -10.64 16.07
CA THR A 245 -1.85 -10.11 14.94
C THR A 245 -1.22 -10.58 13.63
N MET A 246 -2.04 -11.07 12.70
CA MET A 246 -1.58 -11.47 11.38
C MET A 246 -1.40 -10.24 10.45
N GLY A 247 -0.28 -10.17 9.75
CA GLY A 247 -0.06 -9.22 8.65
C GLY A 247 0.29 -7.80 9.07
N VAL A 248 0.99 -7.61 10.18
CA VAL A 248 1.45 -6.28 10.62
C VAL A 248 2.56 -5.73 9.71
N GLY A 249 2.66 -4.41 9.61
CA GLY A 249 3.68 -3.72 8.83
C GLY A 249 3.19 -3.19 7.49
N SER A 250 4.00 -3.29 6.44
CA SER A 250 3.68 -2.74 5.12
C SER A 250 2.48 -3.41 4.47
N SER A 251 1.69 -2.63 3.72
CA SER A 251 0.63 -3.19 2.88
C SER A 251 1.24 -3.92 1.68
N ARG A 252 1.03 -5.23 1.58
CA ARG A 252 1.64 -6.04 0.52
C ARG A 252 0.66 -7.08 -0.01
N MET A 253 0.08 -6.80 -1.18
CA MET A 253 -0.67 -7.80 -1.95
C MET A 253 0.18 -9.04 -2.19
N SER A 254 1.50 -8.88 -2.41
CA SER A 254 2.43 -9.99 -2.56
C SER A 254 2.44 -10.96 -1.37
N GLY A 255 2.25 -10.46 -0.15
CA GLY A 255 2.12 -11.34 1.03
C GLY A 255 0.88 -12.22 0.96
N VAL A 256 -0.26 -11.64 0.59
CA VAL A 256 -1.51 -12.38 0.40
C VAL A 256 -1.40 -13.37 -0.77
N ASN A 257 -0.78 -12.95 -1.88
CA ASN A 257 -0.52 -13.82 -3.04
C ASN A 257 0.38 -15.00 -2.67
N ASN A 258 1.43 -14.78 -1.88
CA ASN A 258 2.33 -15.85 -1.43
C ASN A 258 1.58 -16.84 -0.52
N VAL A 259 0.76 -16.35 0.41
CA VAL A 259 -0.10 -17.21 1.23
C VAL A 259 -1.04 -18.03 0.33
N ALA A 260 -1.73 -17.38 -0.61
CA ALA A 260 -2.65 -18.04 -1.54
C ALA A 260 -1.95 -19.11 -2.39
N LEU A 261 -0.72 -18.85 -2.86
CA LEU A 261 0.07 -19.79 -3.65
C LEU A 261 0.36 -21.07 -2.87
N TRP A 262 0.76 -20.95 -1.60
CA TRP A 262 1.16 -22.10 -0.79
C TRP A 262 -0.01 -22.80 -0.08
N THR A 263 -1.07 -22.07 0.27
CA THR A 263 -2.21 -22.63 0.99
C THR A 263 -3.38 -23.01 0.09
N GLY A 264 -3.33 -22.60 -1.18
CA GLY A 264 -4.38 -22.85 -2.17
C GLY A 264 -4.19 -24.18 -2.92
N LYS A 265 -5.23 -24.60 -3.63
CA LYS A 265 -5.16 -25.71 -4.60
C LYS A 265 -4.84 -25.13 -5.99
N GLN A 266 -3.75 -25.56 -6.61
CA GLN A 266 -3.49 -25.25 -8.01
C GLN A 266 -4.51 -25.94 -8.90
N ALA A 267 -5.24 -25.18 -9.69
CA ALA A 267 -6.21 -25.73 -10.62
C ALA A 267 -5.55 -26.27 -11.90
N SER A 268 -4.41 -25.70 -12.29
CA SER A 268 -3.65 -26.10 -13.49
C SER A 268 -2.23 -25.52 -13.43
N PRO A 269 -1.20 -26.21 -13.93
CA PRO A 269 0.15 -25.67 -14.08
C PRO A 269 0.24 -24.51 -15.08
N TYR A 270 -0.76 -24.32 -15.93
CA TYR A 270 -0.82 -23.25 -16.94
C TYR A 270 -1.67 -22.05 -16.52
N VAL A 271 -2.37 -22.15 -15.40
CA VAL A 271 -3.16 -21.05 -14.87
C VAL A 271 -2.58 -20.71 -13.50
N PRO A 272 -1.57 -19.83 -13.46
CA PRO A 272 -0.83 -19.52 -12.25
C PRO A 272 -1.73 -18.80 -11.33
N PHE A 273 -2.60 -18.82 -10.75
CA PHE A 273 -3.50 -18.04 -9.89
C PHE A 273 -4.94 -17.94 -10.38
N ILE A 274 -5.63 -19.05 -10.40
CA ILE A 274 -7.06 -19.00 -10.16
C ILE A 274 -7.21 -18.76 -8.65
N ASN A 275 -7.73 -17.61 -8.35
CA ASN A 275 -8.11 -17.07 -7.04
C ASN A 275 -8.51 -18.14 -6.02
N ILE A 276 -7.53 -18.75 -5.38
CA ILE A 276 -7.80 -19.48 -4.15
C ILE A 276 -7.58 -18.44 -3.06
N ALA A 277 -8.68 -17.86 -2.67
CA ALA A 277 -8.72 -16.87 -1.62
C ALA A 277 -8.09 -17.43 -0.33
N PRO A 278 -7.07 -16.77 0.25
CA PRO A 278 -6.40 -17.27 1.43
C PRO A 278 -7.32 -17.26 2.65
N ILE A 279 -7.04 -18.16 3.58
CA ILE A 279 -7.64 -18.14 4.91
C ILE A 279 -6.52 -17.87 5.90
N VAL A 280 -6.65 -16.78 6.64
CA VAL A 280 -5.65 -16.31 7.60
C VAL A 280 -6.29 -16.00 8.94
N ALA A 281 -5.57 -16.21 10.02
CA ALA A 281 -6.08 -15.99 11.35
C ALA A 281 -5.00 -15.42 12.29
N GLY A 282 -5.42 -14.71 13.33
CA GLY A 282 -4.57 -14.27 14.41
C GLY A 282 -5.33 -14.23 15.73
N THR A 283 -4.64 -14.44 16.83
CA THR A 283 -5.22 -14.34 18.17
C THR A 283 -5.81 -12.96 18.44
N ASN A 284 -5.07 -11.91 17.99
CA ASN A 284 -5.47 -10.52 18.09
C ASN A 284 -6.00 -9.98 16.74
N GLY A 285 -6.58 -10.85 15.94
CA GLY A 285 -7.13 -10.51 14.63
C GLY A 285 -6.09 -10.32 13.53
N ILE A 286 -6.50 -9.54 12.53
CA ILE A 286 -5.72 -9.25 11.33
C ILE A 286 -5.44 -7.75 11.28
N ALA A 287 -4.23 -7.37 10.92
CA ALA A 287 -3.88 -5.96 10.72
C ALA A 287 -4.81 -5.32 9.66
N PRO A 288 -5.34 -4.11 9.88
CA PRO A 288 -6.43 -3.55 9.06
C PRO A 288 -6.13 -3.49 7.56
N ILE A 289 -4.92 -3.10 7.18
CA ILE A 289 -4.52 -3.01 5.77
C ILE A 289 -4.41 -4.42 5.16
N PHE A 290 -3.85 -5.37 5.90
CA PHE A 290 -3.72 -6.75 5.44
C PHE A 290 -5.09 -7.42 5.29
N LEU A 291 -6.03 -7.12 6.20
CA LEU A 291 -7.41 -7.60 6.09
C LEU A 291 -8.11 -7.08 4.83
N THR A 292 -7.94 -5.79 4.51
CA THR A 292 -8.47 -5.22 3.26
C THR A 292 -7.88 -5.93 2.03
N THR A 293 -6.59 -6.25 2.07
CA THR A 293 -5.92 -7.00 1.00
C THR A 293 -6.48 -8.43 0.85
N VAL A 294 -6.77 -9.10 1.97
CA VAL A 294 -7.43 -10.41 1.99
C VAL A 294 -8.85 -10.30 1.38
N ASP A 295 -9.59 -9.24 1.71
CA ASP A 295 -10.93 -8.98 1.19
C ASP A 295 -10.94 -8.74 -0.33
N VAL A 296 -9.89 -8.09 -0.87
CA VAL A 296 -9.73 -7.89 -2.33
C VAL A 296 -9.72 -9.22 -3.09
N THR A 297 -9.15 -10.26 -2.50
CA THR A 297 -9.07 -11.59 -3.09
C THR A 297 -10.27 -12.50 -2.78
N GLY A 298 -11.24 -12.03 -2.01
CA GLY A 298 -12.34 -12.87 -1.50
C GLY A 298 -11.90 -13.85 -0.41
N GLY A 299 -10.78 -13.58 0.25
CA GLY A 299 -10.25 -14.39 1.35
C GLY A 299 -11.01 -14.23 2.66
N ILE A 300 -10.65 -15.06 3.66
CA ILE A 300 -11.24 -15.03 4.98
C ILE A 300 -10.18 -14.69 6.03
N GLY A 301 -10.36 -13.57 6.72
CA GLY A 301 -9.55 -13.17 7.87
C GLY A 301 -10.30 -13.42 9.19
N ILE A 302 -9.67 -14.10 10.13
CA ILE A 302 -10.32 -14.56 11.37
C ILE A 302 -9.60 -13.99 12.59
N ASP A 303 -10.36 -13.36 13.49
CA ASP A 303 -9.91 -13.05 14.85
C ASP A 303 -10.26 -14.25 15.74
N LEU A 304 -9.25 -15.06 16.09
CA LEU A 304 -9.45 -16.32 16.81
C LEU A 304 -9.87 -16.12 18.25
N LYS A 305 -9.38 -15.06 18.92
CA LYS A 305 -9.64 -14.82 20.36
C LYS A 305 -9.36 -16.03 21.25
N ASN A 306 -8.46 -16.92 20.82
CA ASN A 306 -8.14 -18.15 21.52
C ASN A 306 -7.24 -17.95 22.75
N TRP A 307 -6.75 -16.72 22.94
CA TRP A 307 -6.05 -16.28 24.14
C TRP A 307 -6.75 -15.06 24.73
N LYS A 308 -6.95 -15.02 26.05
CA LYS A 308 -7.55 -13.89 26.74
C LYS A 308 -6.77 -13.55 28.00
N LYS A 309 -6.95 -12.31 28.49
CA LYS A 309 -6.37 -11.87 29.78
C LYS A 309 -6.97 -12.70 30.89
N LYS A 310 -6.11 -13.26 31.74
CA LYS A 310 -6.51 -13.97 32.96
C LYS A 310 -6.94 -12.93 33.98
N LEU A 311 -8.11 -13.10 34.55
CA LEU A 311 -8.69 -12.14 35.50
C LEU A 311 -8.65 -12.71 36.92
N ASP A 312 -8.49 -11.84 37.92
CA ASP A 312 -8.66 -12.16 39.33
C ASP A 312 -10.14 -12.27 39.69
N GLY A 313 -10.44 -12.63 40.95
CA GLY A 313 -11.81 -12.77 41.43
C GLY A 313 -12.63 -11.47 41.46
N SER A 314 -12.01 -10.33 41.23
CA SER A 314 -12.60 -9.00 41.11
C SER A 314 -12.74 -8.51 39.68
N GLY A 315 -12.29 -9.30 38.67
CA GLY A 315 -12.35 -8.98 37.25
C GLY A 315 -11.19 -8.12 36.76
N ASN A 316 -10.13 -7.94 37.57
CA ASN A 316 -8.93 -7.22 37.13
C ASN A 316 -7.94 -8.19 36.47
N PRO A 317 -7.15 -7.77 35.46
CA PRO A 317 -6.10 -8.58 34.87
C PRO A 317 -5.07 -9.01 35.94
N ILE A 318 -4.77 -10.31 35.99
CA ILE A 318 -3.64 -10.80 36.78
C ILE A 318 -2.39 -10.41 36.01
N LEU A 319 -1.45 -9.76 36.67
CA LEU A 319 -0.21 -9.31 36.07
C LEU A 319 0.93 -10.30 36.37
N ASP A 320 1.79 -10.49 35.41
CA ASP A 320 3.02 -11.26 35.60
C ASP A 320 4.06 -10.47 36.42
N LYS A 321 5.24 -11.09 36.64
CA LYS A 321 6.35 -10.44 37.38
C LYS A 321 6.87 -9.13 36.79
N ASN A 322 6.49 -8.82 35.55
CA ASN A 322 6.89 -7.63 34.82
C ASN A 322 5.75 -6.58 34.72
N GLY A 323 4.59 -6.89 35.27
CA GLY A 323 3.42 -6.01 35.25
C GLY A 323 2.53 -6.17 34.03
N ASP A 324 2.73 -7.20 33.20
CA ASP A 324 1.89 -7.47 32.03
C ASP A 324 0.75 -8.44 32.34
N PRO A 325 -0.41 -8.32 31.69
CA PRO A 325 -1.49 -9.25 31.87
C PRO A 325 -1.09 -10.69 31.52
N GLU A 326 -1.22 -11.61 32.47
CA GLU A 326 -1.13 -13.05 32.16
C GLU A 326 -2.24 -13.41 31.17
N LEU A 327 -1.86 -14.25 30.17
CA LEU A 327 -2.80 -14.78 29.20
C LEU A 327 -3.19 -16.24 29.56
N GLU A 328 -4.45 -16.58 29.35
CA GLU A 328 -4.93 -17.96 29.41
C GLU A 328 -5.42 -18.42 28.05
N GLU A 329 -5.08 -19.66 27.68
CA GLU A 329 -5.57 -20.30 26.47
C GLU A 329 -7.02 -20.73 26.66
N VAL A 330 -7.91 -20.24 25.78
CA VAL A 330 -9.36 -20.59 25.82
C VAL A 330 -9.58 -21.92 25.08
N TYR A 331 -8.88 -22.09 23.95
CA TYR A 331 -8.85 -23.31 23.16
C TYR A 331 -7.57 -23.36 22.33
N SER A 332 -7.07 -24.55 22.07
CA SER A 332 -5.79 -24.72 21.38
C SER A 332 -5.93 -24.70 19.87
N VAL A 333 -5.05 -23.97 19.21
CA VAL A 333 -4.88 -23.94 17.75
C VAL A 333 -3.41 -24.22 17.45
N LYS A 334 -3.10 -25.49 17.15
CA LYS A 334 -1.74 -25.93 16.79
C LYS A 334 -1.67 -26.30 15.32
N THR A 335 -0.48 -26.31 14.74
CA THR A 335 -0.28 -26.85 13.40
C THR A 335 -0.88 -28.26 13.30
N GLY A 336 -1.69 -28.50 12.26
CA GLY A 336 -2.42 -29.74 12.05
C GLY A 336 -3.77 -29.83 12.71
N THR A 337 -4.24 -28.81 13.46
CA THR A 337 -5.60 -28.78 13.99
C THR A 337 -6.60 -28.63 12.85
N VAL A 338 -7.58 -29.52 12.75
CA VAL A 338 -8.66 -29.45 11.75
C VAL A 338 -9.86 -28.74 12.35
N LEU A 339 -10.28 -27.65 11.69
CA LEU A 339 -11.42 -26.84 12.11
C LEU A 339 -12.42 -26.74 10.96
N THR A 340 -13.65 -26.31 11.29
CA THR A 340 -14.71 -26.10 10.32
C THR A 340 -15.27 -24.70 10.42
N ILE A 341 -15.24 -23.94 9.32
CA ILE A 341 -15.91 -22.65 9.17
C ILE A 341 -17.29 -22.92 8.58
N ASN A 342 -18.35 -22.58 9.29
CA ASN A 342 -19.68 -22.51 8.73
C ASN A 342 -19.99 -21.06 8.36
N THR A 343 -20.01 -20.77 7.06
CA THR A 343 -20.20 -19.40 6.53
C THR A 343 -21.61 -18.88 6.70
N LYS A 344 -22.59 -19.78 6.72
CA LYS A 344 -24.02 -19.46 6.89
C LYS A 344 -24.36 -19.17 8.35
N GLU A 345 -23.91 -20.02 9.27
CA GLU A 345 -24.03 -19.80 10.72
C GLU A 345 -23.06 -18.75 11.24
N LYS A 346 -22.01 -18.44 10.45
CA LYS A 346 -20.91 -17.53 10.81
C LYS A 346 -20.19 -17.96 12.08
N LYS A 347 -19.80 -19.23 12.12
CA LYS A 347 -19.17 -19.86 13.29
C LYS A 347 -17.94 -20.67 12.90
N LEU A 348 -17.00 -20.78 13.83
CA LEU A 348 -15.86 -21.69 13.76
C LEU A 348 -16.06 -22.83 14.74
N TYR A 349 -15.83 -24.06 14.26
CA TYR A 349 -16.01 -25.28 15.04
C TYR A 349 -14.73 -26.11 15.12
N ASN A 350 -14.57 -26.86 16.23
CA ASN A 350 -13.66 -27.99 16.35
C ASN A 350 -14.52 -29.26 16.59
N GLY A 351 -14.67 -30.10 15.56
CA GLY A 351 -15.69 -31.12 15.55
C GLY A 351 -17.08 -30.51 15.74
N ASP A 352 -17.82 -30.93 16.77
CA ASP A 352 -19.15 -30.39 17.12
C ASP A 352 -19.07 -29.20 18.09
N GLN A 353 -17.87 -28.88 18.59
CA GLN A 353 -17.69 -27.78 19.54
C GLN A 353 -17.61 -26.45 18.83
N GLU A 354 -18.53 -25.52 19.09
CA GLU A 354 -18.44 -24.13 18.70
C GLU A 354 -17.28 -23.44 19.45
N LEU A 355 -16.36 -22.82 18.73
CA LEU A 355 -15.22 -22.08 19.29
C LEU A 355 -15.49 -20.59 19.37
N ILE A 356 -15.92 -19.98 18.25
CA ILE A 356 -16.17 -18.53 18.16
C ILE A 356 -17.30 -18.20 17.19
N ASP A 357 -17.98 -17.10 17.48
CA ASP A 357 -18.87 -16.38 16.56
C ASP A 357 -18.04 -15.52 15.60
N MET A 358 -18.16 -15.78 14.31
CA MET A 358 -17.46 -15.09 13.22
C MET A 358 -18.31 -13.98 12.57
N SER A 359 -19.42 -13.55 13.16
CA SER A 359 -20.31 -12.54 12.56
C SER A 359 -19.60 -11.22 12.23
N ALA A 360 -18.57 -10.86 13.01
CA ALA A 360 -17.73 -9.71 12.75
C ALA A 360 -16.76 -9.92 11.56
N SER A 361 -16.30 -11.15 11.33
CA SER A 361 -15.41 -11.53 10.24
C SER A 361 -16.17 -11.86 8.94
N LEU A 362 -17.39 -12.41 9.04
CA LEU A 362 -18.24 -12.81 7.93
C LEU A 362 -19.46 -11.88 7.81
N THR A 363 -19.21 -10.60 7.58
CA THR A 363 -20.29 -9.64 7.32
C THR A 363 -21.00 -9.97 6.00
N PRO A 364 -22.24 -9.52 5.77
CA PRO A 364 -22.92 -9.71 4.49
C PRO A 364 -22.08 -9.26 3.30
N GLN A 365 -21.39 -8.12 3.40
CA GLN A 365 -20.51 -7.61 2.36
C GLN A 365 -19.31 -8.53 2.09
N LYS A 366 -18.72 -9.14 3.12
CA LYS A 366 -17.61 -10.10 2.93
C LYS A 366 -18.08 -11.39 2.26
N LEU A 367 -19.27 -11.86 2.59
CA LEU A 367 -19.86 -13.00 1.90
C LEU A 367 -20.11 -12.70 0.41
N GLU A 368 -20.46 -11.46 0.05
CA GLU A 368 -20.50 -11.02 -1.35
C GLU A 368 -19.14 -11.07 -2.03
N PHE A 369 -18.07 -10.62 -1.35
CA PHE A 369 -16.72 -10.72 -1.88
C PHE A 369 -16.29 -12.18 -2.10
N ILE A 370 -16.59 -13.06 -1.16
CA ILE A 370 -16.33 -14.51 -1.30
C ILE A 370 -17.10 -15.06 -2.50
N LYS A 371 -18.39 -14.77 -2.61
CA LYS A 371 -19.26 -15.20 -3.72
C LYS A 371 -18.77 -14.72 -5.07
N ALA A 372 -18.34 -13.46 -5.16
CA ALA A 372 -17.91 -12.83 -6.41
C ALA A 372 -16.43 -13.10 -6.76
N GLY A 373 -15.67 -13.78 -5.89
CA GLY A 373 -14.24 -14.02 -6.11
C GLY A 373 -13.37 -12.78 -5.87
N GLY A 374 -13.85 -11.85 -5.05
CA GLY A 374 -13.12 -10.64 -4.64
C GLY A 374 -13.96 -9.36 -4.71
N SER A 375 -13.41 -8.29 -4.17
CA SER A 375 -14.13 -7.00 -4.06
C SER A 375 -14.32 -6.30 -5.41
N TYR A 376 -13.43 -6.52 -6.40
CA TYR A 376 -13.48 -5.83 -7.69
C TYR A 376 -14.80 -6.07 -8.42
N ALA A 377 -15.18 -7.34 -8.57
CA ALA A 377 -16.42 -7.70 -9.26
C ALA A 377 -17.65 -7.11 -8.57
N VAL A 378 -17.64 -7.00 -7.24
CA VAL A 378 -18.74 -6.40 -6.48
C VAL A 378 -18.83 -4.89 -6.72
N VAL A 379 -17.67 -4.18 -6.70
CA VAL A 379 -17.65 -2.72 -6.91
C VAL A 379 -18.10 -2.37 -8.34
N PHE A 380 -17.49 -3.01 -9.33
CA PHE A 380 -17.90 -2.80 -10.74
C PHE A 380 -19.34 -3.23 -10.98
N GLY A 381 -19.78 -4.34 -10.41
CA GLY A 381 -21.13 -4.83 -10.53
C GLY A 381 -22.18 -3.85 -9.97
N LYS A 382 -21.91 -3.23 -8.82
CA LYS A 382 -22.79 -2.18 -8.27
C LYS A 382 -22.88 -0.96 -9.20
N LYS A 383 -21.76 -0.51 -9.76
CA LYS A 383 -21.75 0.59 -10.74
C LYS A 383 -22.54 0.23 -11.99
N LEU A 384 -22.31 -0.97 -12.52
CA LEU A 384 -22.98 -1.46 -13.73
C LEU A 384 -24.50 -1.61 -13.54
N GLN A 385 -24.94 -2.13 -12.39
CA GLN A 385 -26.36 -2.19 -12.04
C GLN A 385 -26.99 -0.80 -11.98
N THR A 386 -26.34 0.14 -11.31
CA THR A 386 -26.82 1.53 -11.22
C THR A 386 -26.95 2.16 -12.61
N PHE A 387 -25.90 2.08 -13.43
CA PHE A 387 -25.91 2.58 -14.80
C PHE A 387 -27.06 1.98 -15.64
N ALA A 388 -27.24 0.65 -15.56
CA ALA A 388 -28.27 -0.03 -16.36
C ALA A 388 -29.68 0.39 -15.95
N CYS A 389 -29.94 0.52 -14.64
CA CYS A 389 -31.23 1.03 -14.14
C CYS A 389 -31.48 2.48 -14.62
N GLU A 390 -30.48 3.35 -14.52
CA GLU A 390 -30.59 4.73 -14.99
C GLU A 390 -30.85 4.79 -16.50
N ALA A 391 -30.11 4.00 -17.29
CA ALA A 391 -30.28 3.93 -18.74
C ALA A 391 -31.68 3.46 -19.16
N LEU A 392 -32.30 2.57 -18.37
CA LEU A 392 -33.63 2.05 -18.58
C LEU A 392 -34.74 2.88 -17.91
N GLY A 393 -34.40 3.94 -17.17
CA GLY A 393 -35.35 4.73 -16.40
C GLY A 393 -36.04 3.97 -15.27
N GLN A 394 -35.34 3.04 -14.64
CA GLN A 394 -35.83 2.18 -13.55
C GLN A 394 -35.21 2.55 -12.20
N GLU A 395 -35.94 2.30 -11.12
CA GLU A 395 -35.39 2.42 -9.77
C GLU A 395 -34.40 1.29 -9.50
N VAL A 396 -33.27 1.62 -8.85
CA VAL A 396 -32.25 0.61 -8.47
C VAL A 396 -32.75 -0.26 -7.32
N LYS A 397 -33.06 -1.51 -7.61
CA LYS A 397 -33.31 -2.53 -6.60
C LYS A 397 -32.02 -3.30 -6.38
N SER A 398 -31.24 -2.85 -5.39
CA SER A 398 -29.91 -3.45 -5.14
C SER A 398 -29.99 -4.96 -4.95
N ALA A 399 -29.23 -5.70 -5.76
CA ALA A 399 -29.03 -7.15 -5.58
C ALA A 399 -28.01 -7.48 -4.48
N TYR A 400 -27.39 -6.46 -3.93
CA TYR A 400 -26.32 -6.56 -2.95
C TYR A 400 -26.82 -6.25 -1.55
N ALA A 401 -26.10 -6.75 -0.54
CA ALA A 401 -26.42 -6.51 0.85
C ALA A 401 -26.48 -5.00 1.14
N VAL A 402 -27.48 -4.63 1.92
CA VAL A 402 -27.61 -3.26 2.39
C VAL A 402 -26.42 -2.93 3.27
N SER A 403 -25.75 -1.85 2.96
CA SER A 403 -24.64 -1.36 3.77
C SER A 403 -25.14 -1.01 5.17
N LYS A 404 -24.34 -1.38 6.18
CA LYS A 404 -24.63 -0.97 7.55
C LYS A 404 -24.48 0.53 7.66
N GLU A 405 -25.56 1.22 7.96
CA GLU A 405 -25.58 2.65 8.24
C GLU A 405 -25.84 2.88 9.74
N ILE A 406 -24.99 3.68 10.36
CA ILE A 406 -25.13 4.12 11.75
C ILE A 406 -25.34 5.62 11.72
N SER A 407 -26.45 6.06 12.28
CA SER A 407 -26.80 7.47 12.42
C SER A 407 -27.27 7.70 13.86
N HIS A 408 -26.74 8.73 14.50
CA HIS A 408 -27.11 9.12 15.85
C HIS A 408 -27.68 10.53 15.82
N GLU A 409 -28.99 10.66 16.04
CA GLU A 409 -29.66 11.94 16.05
C GLU A 409 -29.09 12.86 17.15
N GLY A 410 -28.74 14.10 16.79
CA GLY A 410 -28.21 15.10 17.71
C GLY A 410 -26.73 14.92 18.11
N GLN A 411 -26.07 13.87 17.64
CA GLN A 411 -24.62 13.73 17.83
C GLN A 411 -23.87 14.51 16.74
N GLY A 412 -22.92 15.33 17.14
CA GLY A 412 -22.02 16.01 16.20
C GLY A 412 -21.01 15.05 15.58
N LEU A 413 -20.45 15.46 14.48
CA LEU A 413 -19.50 14.71 13.67
C LEU A 413 -18.04 15.01 14.05
N THR A 414 -17.22 14.00 14.12
CA THR A 414 -15.77 14.15 14.10
C THR A 414 -15.33 14.71 12.75
N ALA A 415 -14.12 15.24 12.65
CA ALA A 415 -13.64 15.79 11.38
C ALA A 415 -13.57 14.72 10.30
N VAL A 416 -13.20 13.49 10.63
CA VAL A 416 -13.20 12.34 9.73
C VAL A 416 -14.62 12.01 9.25
N GLU A 417 -15.58 11.94 10.16
CA GLU A 417 -16.98 11.68 9.78
C GLU A 417 -17.50 12.75 8.82
N LYS A 418 -17.10 14.03 9.01
CA LYS A 418 -17.43 15.11 8.06
C LYS A 418 -16.83 14.86 6.67
N ILE A 419 -15.54 14.49 6.58
CA ILE A 419 -14.88 14.16 5.31
C ILE A 419 -15.63 13.02 4.60
N PHE A 420 -15.95 11.95 5.33
CA PHE A 420 -16.65 10.81 4.77
C PHE A 420 -18.05 11.20 4.28
N ASN A 421 -18.82 11.90 5.08
CA ASN A 421 -20.17 12.35 4.70
C ASN A 421 -20.17 13.27 3.48
N LYS A 422 -19.14 14.12 3.33
CA LYS A 422 -18.99 14.99 2.15
C LYS A 422 -18.68 14.22 0.88
N ASN A 423 -17.93 13.13 0.97
CA ASN A 423 -17.47 12.34 -0.16
C ASN A 423 -18.31 11.07 -0.41
N LEU A 424 -19.49 10.95 0.23
CA LEU A 424 -20.36 9.79 0.04
C LEU A 424 -20.82 9.63 -1.41
N LEU A 425 -20.75 8.41 -1.89
CA LEU A 425 -21.28 7.99 -3.18
C LEU A 425 -22.54 7.14 -2.97
N GLY A 426 -23.69 7.77 -3.08
CA GLY A 426 -24.98 7.16 -2.75
C GLY A 426 -25.26 7.18 -1.25
N GLY A 427 -26.23 6.42 -0.80
CA GLY A 427 -26.65 6.31 0.61
C GLY A 427 -28.09 6.76 0.85
N SER A 428 -28.54 6.63 2.10
CA SER A 428 -29.93 6.94 2.51
C SER A 428 -30.26 8.43 2.65
N GLY A 429 -29.27 9.32 2.43
CA GLY A 429 -29.38 10.75 2.71
C GLY A 429 -29.25 11.13 4.20
N LYS A 430 -28.97 10.16 5.06
CA LYS A 430 -28.72 10.39 6.48
C LYS A 430 -27.27 10.78 6.73
N THR A 431 -27.04 11.53 7.79
CA THR A 431 -25.71 11.74 8.34
C THR A 431 -25.20 10.45 8.99
N LEU A 432 -24.02 9.98 8.57
CA LEU A 432 -23.46 8.70 8.96
C LEU A 432 -22.30 8.87 9.96
N HIS A 433 -22.24 7.96 10.91
CA HIS A 433 -21.23 7.92 11.96
C HIS A 433 -20.30 6.70 11.83
N ALA A 434 -19.25 6.67 12.64
CA ALA A 434 -18.28 5.57 12.71
C ALA A 434 -18.93 4.19 12.81
N GLY A 435 -18.41 3.23 12.05
CA GLY A 435 -18.96 1.88 11.92
C GLY A 435 -19.97 1.71 10.77
N SER A 436 -20.37 2.81 10.09
CA SER A 436 -21.13 2.74 8.84
C SER A 436 -20.24 2.26 7.71
N ASN A 437 -20.71 1.33 6.89
CA ASN A 437 -20.03 0.91 5.66
C ASN A 437 -20.44 1.81 4.51
N VAL A 438 -19.49 2.46 3.90
CA VAL A 438 -19.75 3.51 2.89
C VAL A 438 -18.91 3.33 1.63
N ARG A 439 -19.40 3.86 0.51
CA ARG A 439 -18.61 4.15 -0.69
C ARG A 439 -18.32 5.64 -0.70
N VAL A 440 -17.07 5.98 -0.99
CA VAL A 440 -16.61 7.38 -1.02
C VAL A 440 -15.84 7.68 -2.28
N GLN A 441 -15.94 8.91 -2.74
CA GLN A 441 -15.08 9.49 -3.77
C GLN A 441 -13.66 9.55 -3.22
N VAL A 442 -12.69 9.08 -4.01
CA VAL A 442 -11.25 9.26 -3.78
C VAL A 442 -10.78 10.41 -4.66
N ASN A 443 -9.94 11.27 -4.10
CA ASN A 443 -9.42 12.45 -4.80
C ASN A 443 -8.04 12.19 -5.39
N ILE A 444 -7.15 11.59 -4.61
CA ILE A 444 -5.76 11.37 -4.99
C ILE A 444 -5.38 9.91 -4.76
N VAL A 445 -4.67 9.34 -5.73
CA VAL A 445 -4.15 7.98 -5.62
C VAL A 445 -2.65 7.99 -5.88
N GLY A 446 -1.88 7.41 -4.96
CA GLY A 446 -0.44 7.28 -5.09
C GLY A 446 0.05 5.84 -5.08
N SER A 447 1.13 5.57 -5.78
CA SER A 447 1.81 4.28 -5.75
C SER A 447 3.34 4.47 -5.72
N GLN A 448 4.06 3.42 -5.39
CA GLN A 448 5.52 3.40 -5.39
C GLN A 448 6.02 2.11 -6.07
N ASP A 449 7.29 2.04 -6.39
CA ASP A 449 7.87 1.03 -7.28
C ASP A 449 7.77 -0.42 -6.78
N THR A 450 7.69 -0.66 -5.47
CA THR A 450 7.51 -2.03 -4.95
C THR A 450 6.06 -2.51 -5.03
N THR A 451 5.12 -1.62 -5.36
CA THR A 451 3.69 -1.93 -5.57
C THR A 451 3.22 -1.57 -6.97
N GLY A 452 3.88 -0.65 -7.67
CA GLY A 452 3.44 -0.09 -8.95
C GLY A 452 3.25 -1.12 -10.06
N LEU A 453 4.18 -2.05 -10.23
CA LEU A 453 4.03 -3.11 -11.24
C LEU A 453 2.89 -4.07 -10.89
N MET A 454 2.65 -4.35 -9.61
CA MET A 454 1.49 -5.13 -9.19
C MET A 454 0.20 -4.33 -9.41
N THR A 455 0.20 -3.03 -9.11
CA THR A 455 -0.93 -2.13 -9.40
C THR A 455 -1.26 -2.14 -10.90
N SER A 456 -0.25 -2.10 -11.77
CA SER A 456 -0.44 -2.25 -13.23
C SER A 456 -1.12 -3.58 -13.59
N GLN A 457 -0.65 -4.68 -13.02
CA GLN A 457 -1.24 -6.00 -13.26
C GLN A 457 -2.69 -6.10 -12.75
N GLU A 458 -3.00 -5.49 -11.60
CA GLU A 458 -4.36 -5.45 -11.08
C GLU A 458 -5.27 -4.59 -11.98
N LEU A 459 -4.79 -3.44 -12.47
CA LEU A 459 -5.52 -2.63 -13.46
C LEU A 459 -5.78 -3.42 -14.75
N GLU A 460 -4.79 -4.15 -15.24
CA GLU A 460 -4.94 -5.01 -16.41
C GLU A 460 -5.96 -6.14 -16.17
N SER A 461 -5.98 -6.72 -14.97
CA SER A 461 -6.95 -7.76 -14.61
C SER A 461 -8.38 -7.23 -14.50
N MET A 462 -8.55 -5.96 -14.16
CA MET A 462 -9.84 -5.25 -14.19
C MET A 462 -10.16 -4.65 -15.56
N ALA A 463 -9.32 -4.90 -16.56
CA ALA A 463 -9.45 -4.38 -17.92
C ALA A 463 -9.43 -2.83 -18.02
N ALA A 464 -8.74 -2.14 -17.08
CA ALA A 464 -8.60 -0.69 -17.11
C ALA A 464 -7.65 -0.23 -18.23
N THR A 465 -8.04 0.81 -18.95
CA THR A 465 -7.22 1.46 -19.99
C THR A 465 -6.82 2.89 -19.62
N VAL A 466 -7.57 3.51 -18.72
CA VAL A 466 -7.34 4.86 -18.20
C VAL A 466 -7.64 4.88 -16.70
N ILE A 467 -7.14 5.90 -16.01
CA ILE A 467 -7.57 6.18 -14.64
C ILE A 467 -8.93 6.89 -14.64
N ALA A 468 -9.64 6.78 -13.52
CA ALA A 468 -10.94 7.40 -13.38
C ALA A 468 -10.85 8.93 -13.55
N PRO A 469 -11.71 9.52 -14.41
CA PRO A 469 -11.70 10.98 -14.64
C PRO A 469 -12.15 11.79 -13.42
N SER A 470 -12.72 11.15 -12.43
CA SER A 470 -13.13 11.77 -11.16
C SER A 470 -11.97 11.97 -10.16
N LEU A 471 -10.78 11.44 -10.45
CA LEU A 471 -9.59 11.68 -9.66
C LEU A 471 -8.99 13.04 -9.97
N ASP A 472 -8.56 13.76 -8.94
CA ASP A 472 -7.77 14.99 -9.10
C ASP A 472 -6.34 14.67 -9.56
N ALA A 473 -5.77 13.57 -9.04
CA ALA A 473 -4.42 13.13 -9.42
C ALA A 473 -4.15 11.64 -9.17
N GLY A 474 -3.34 11.07 -10.06
CA GLY A 474 -2.65 9.80 -9.87
C GLY A 474 -1.13 10.00 -9.88
N TYR A 475 -0.41 9.46 -8.91
CA TYR A 475 1.04 9.63 -8.76
C TYR A 475 1.76 8.29 -8.63
N GLN A 476 2.93 8.17 -9.26
CA GLN A 476 3.82 7.02 -9.14
C GLN A 476 5.24 7.43 -8.79
N SER A 477 5.75 6.90 -7.67
CA SER A 477 7.12 7.08 -7.21
C SER A 477 7.99 5.85 -7.49
N GLY A 478 9.32 6.04 -7.52
CA GLY A 478 10.35 5.01 -7.52
C GLY A 478 11.21 5.00 -6.25
N CYS A 479 10.73 5.56 -5.14
CA CYS A 479 11.54 5.86 -3.96
C CYS A 479 12.10 4.64 -3.22
N HIS A 480 11.62 3.44 -3.49
CA HIS A 480 12.05 2.23 -2.79
C HIS A 480 13.17 1.49 -3.51
N THR A 481 13.10 1.35 -4.83
CA THR A 481 14.04 0.52 -5.59
C THR A 481 14.66 1.19 -6.82
N ALA A 482 14.15 2.32 -7.31
CA ALA A 482 14.66 2.95 -8.53
C ALA A 482 16.14 3.38 -8.45
N SER A 483 16.64 3.65 -7.24
CA SER A 483 18.06 3.97 -7.01
C SER A 483 18.91 2.75 -6.61
N VAL A 484 18.30 1.55 -6.53
CA VAL A 484 19.02 0.32 -6.18
C VAL A 484 19.94 -0.11 -7.31
N TRP A 485 21.15 -0.50 -6.98
CA TRP A 485 22.17 -0.98 -7.92
C TRP A 485 21.86 -2.37 -8.52
N ASP A 486 20.97 -3.15 -7.88
CA ASP A 486 20.61 -4.51 -8.32
C ASP A 486 20.04 -4.52 -9.73
N ALA A 487 20.65 -5.30 -10.62
CA ALA A 487 20.25 -5.41 -12.02
C ALA A 487 18.79 -5.88 -12.19
N LYS A 488 18.27 -6.70 -11.28
CA LYS A 488 16.87 -7.17 -11.29
C LYS A 488 15.91 -6.03 -10.96
N ALA A 489 16.25 -5.18 -9.99
CA ALA A 489 15.49 -3.97 -9.68
C ALA A 489 15.53 -2.97 -10.85
N GLN A 490 16.71 -2.75 -11.43
CA GLN A 490 16.88 -1.88 -12.59
C GLN A 490 16.08 -2.33 -13.82
N ALA A 491 15.94 -3.64 -14.05
CA ALA A 491 15.12 -4.20 -15.14
C ALA A 491 13.61 -3.89 -14.99
N ASN A 492 13.15 -3.51 -13.81
CA ASN A 492 11.76 -3.12 -13.58
C ASN A 492 11.48 -1.65 -13.90
N ILE A 493 12.50 -0.79 -13.98
CA ILE A 493 12.33 0.65 -14.25
C ILE A 493 11.61 0.92 -15.58
N PRO A 494 12.01 0.31 -16.72
CA PRO A 494 11.30 0.52 -17.98
C PRO A 494 9.82 0.08 -17.93
N LYS A 495 9.52 -1.00 -17.21
CA LYS A 495 8.15 -1.48 -17.03
C LYS A 495 7.32 -0.50 -16.21
N LEU A 496 7.92 0.04 -15.13
CA LEU A 496 7.28 1.06 -14.30
C LEU A 496 7.02 2.35 -15.08
N MET A 497 7.98 2.78 -15.90
CA MET A 497 7.81 3.93 -16.80
C MET A 497 6.70 3.72 -17.82
N ASN A 498 6.61 2.51 -18.38
CA ASN A 498 5.53 2.16 -19.30
C ASN A 498 4.16 2.22 -18.62
N PHE A 499 4.07 1.71 -17.40
CA PHE A 499 2.88 1.84 -16.56
C PHE A 499 2.47 3.30 -16.36
N MET A 500 3.39 4.16 -15.94
CA MET A 500 3.14 5.58 -15.73
C MET A 500 2.66 6.28 -17.02
N ASN A 501 3.32 6.01 -18.14
CA ASN A 501 2.97 6.60 -19.43
C ASN A 501 1.59 6.12 -19.92
N LYS A 502 1.30 4.81 -19.78
CA LYS A 502 0.02 4.21 -20.20
C LYS A 502 -1.16 4.86 -19.48
N PHE A 503 -1.04 5.12 -18.18
CA PHE A 503 -2.12 5.68 -17.35
C PHE A 503 -2.00 7.20 -17.13
N GLY A 504 -1.00 7.87 -17.70
CA GLY A 504 -0.82 9.31 -17.58
C GLY A 504 -0.55 9.81 -16.16
N LEU A 505 0.11 8.99 -15.32
CA LEU A 505 0.35 9.33 -13.93
C LEU A 505 1.40 10.44 -13.79
N ILE A 506 1.23 11.29 -12.78
CA ILE A 506 2.26 12.22 -12.33
C ILE A 506 3.48 11.42 -11.84
N THR A 507 4.66 11.85 -12.21
CA THR A 507 5.92 11.18 -11.85
C THR A 507 6.99 12.20 -11.51
N ALA A 508 7.77 11.93 -10.49
CA ALA A 508 8.95 12.72 -10.13
C ALA A 508 10.12 12.50 -11.12
N ARG A 509 9.88 12.68 -12.42
CA ARG A 509 10.86 12.45 -13.48
C ARG A 509 11.50 13.78 -13.92
N SER A 510 12.82 13.85 -13.91
CA SER A 510 13.52 14.88 -14.67
C SER A 510 13.72 14.41 -16.13
N PRO A 511 13.14 15.09 -17.12
CA PRO A 511 13.30 14.72 -18.53
C PRO A 511 14.76 14.79 -19.00
N GLU A 512 15.57 15.60 -18.37
CA GLU A 512 16.95 15.88 -18.77
C GLU A 512 17.97 14.86 -18.24
N LYS A 513 17.58 14.01 -17.29
CA LYS A 513 18.50 13.06 -16.65
C LYS A 513 18.46 11.70 -17.33
N LYS A 514 19.66 11.16 -17.61
CA LYS A 514 19.85 9.82 -18.20
C LYS A 514 19.24 8.72 -17.35
N TYR A 515 19.20 8.89 -16.03
CA TYR A 515 18.50 8.05 -15.09
C TYR A 515 17.30 8.80 -14.57
N PRO A 516 16.09 8.22 -14.64
CA PRO A 516 14.90 8.90 -14.17
C PRO A 516 14.99 9.15 -12.66
N ALA A 517 14.93 10.41 -12.28
CA ALA A 517 14.83 10.85 -10.90
C ALA A 517 13.41 10.58 -10.38
N MET A 518 13.03 9.31 -10.29
CA MET A 518 11.73 8.88 -9.77
C MET A 518 11.78 8.57 -8.26
N THR A 519 12.86 8.96 -7.61
CA THR A 519 13.17 8.49 -6.25
C THR A 519 12.60 9.36 -5.14
N ASP A 520 11.92 10.45 -5.47
CA ASP A 520 11.23 11.30 -4.50
C ASP A 520 10.29 10.47 -3.61
N VAL A 521 10.40 10.65 -2.30
CA VAL A 521 9.61 9.88 -1.32
C VAL A 521 8.12 10.11 -1.55
N ILE A 522 7.39 9.04 -1.84
CA ILE A 522 5.96 9.07 -2.18
C ILE A 522 5.15 9.94 -1.20
N HIS A 523 5.37 9.80 0.10
CA HIS A 523 4.59 10.47 1.13
C HIS A 523 4.75 11.99 1.09
N LYS A 524 5.96 12.48 0.77
CA LYS A 524 6.22 13.90 0.63
C LYS A 524 5.51 14.49 -0.56
N VAL A 525 5.60 13.82 -1.70
CA VAL A 525 4.91 14.28 -2.91
C VAL A 525 3.40 14.22 -2.74
N LEU A 526 2.86 13.13 -2.17
CA LEU A 526 1.42 13.05 -1.89
C LEU A 526 0.95 14.14 -0.94
N ASN A 527 1.75 14.49 0.08
CA ASN A 527 1.43 15.60 0.98
C ASN A 527 1.43 16.95 0.26
N ASP A 528 2.36 17.15 -0.69
CA ASP A 528 2.40 18.40 -1.48
C ASP A 528 1.23 18.48 -2.47
N ILE A 529 0.85 17.37 -3.12
CA ILE A 529 -0.27 17.37 -4.09
C ILE A 529 -1.66 17.21 -3.45
N THR A 530 -1.77 16.93 -2.16
CA THR A 530 -3.03 17.00 -1.42
C THR A 530 -3.29 18.45 -1.06
N VAL A 531 -4.25 19.08 -1.74
CA VAL A 531 -4.47 20.53 -1.67
C VAL A 531 -5.85 20.91 -1.10
N ASN A 532 -6.48 19.98 -0.40
CA ASN A 532 -7.74 20.24 0.27
C ASN A 532 -7.87 19.37 1.54
N ASP A 533 -8.27 19.97 2.63
CA ASP A 533 -8.49 19.31 3.91
C ASP A 533 -9.74 18.40 3.96
N TRP A 534 -10.52 18.38 2.88
CA TRP A 534 -11.66 17.47 2.68
C TRP A 534 -11.35 16.28 1.78
N ASP A 535 -10.14 16.16 1.25
CA ASP A 535 -9.78 15.12 0.30
C ASP A 535 -9.58 13.76 0.99
N ILE A 536 -9.89 12.71 0.22
CA ILE A 536 -9.55 11.32 0.56
C ILE A 536 -8.44 10.87 -0.39
N THR A 537 -7.31 10.44 0.20
CA THR A 537 -6.14 9.94 -0.51
C THR A 537 -5.93 8.45 -0.24
N ILE A 538 -5.66 7.67 -1.27
CA ILE A 538 -5.27 6.26 -1.17
C ILE A 538 -3.83 6.11 -1.67
N GLY A 539 -2.97 5.47 -0.90
CA GLY A 539 -1.57 5.29 -1.31
C GLY A 539 -1.03 3.89 -1.08
N GLY A 540 -0.21 3.42 -2.02
CA GLY A 540 0.39 2.08 -2.03
C GLY A 540 1.55 1.90 -1.04
N ASP A 541 1.50 2.59 0.10
CA ASP A 541 2.43 2.40 1.21
C ASP A 541 1.71 2.64 2.56
N SER A 542 2.16 1.94 3.60
CA SER A 542 1.59 2.02 4.95
C SER A 542 1.69 3.41 5.59
N HIS A 543 2.70 4.20 5.21
CA HIS A 543 2.92 5.56 5.68
C HIS A 543 2.19 6.63 4.86
N THR A 544 1.21 6.24 4.05
CA THR A 544 0.32 7.20 3.38
C THR A 544 -0.55 7.90 4.42
N ARG A 545 -0.01 8.97 4.97
CA ARG A 545 -0.61 9.85 5.99
C ARG A 545 -0.30 11.29 5.62
N MET A 546 -1.30 12.12 5.49
CA MET A 546 -1.14 13.49 5.04
C MET A 546 -1.51 14.47 6.14
N SER A 547 -0.95 15.67 6.07
CA SER A 547 -1.31 16.75 6.99
C SER A 547 -2.60 17.48 6.58
N LYS A 548 -3.10 17.21 5.38
CA LYS A 548 -4.35 17.76 4.83
C LYS A 548 -5.22 16.61 4.33
N GLY A 549 -6.53 16.67 4.59
CA GLY A 549 -7.44 15.58 4.27
C GLY A 549 -7.17 14.30 5.06
N VAL A 550 -7.79 13.20 4.67
CA VAL A 550 -7.55 11.89 5.26
C VAL A 550 -6.90 10.95 4.24
N ALA A 551 -5.83 10.29 4.64
CA ALA A 551 -5.07 9.41 3.75
C ALA A 551 -4.91 8.01 4.34
N PHE A 552 -5.11 7.01 3.49
CA PHE A 552 -5.04 5.60 3.86
C PHE A 552 -3.95 4.88 3.09
N GLY A 553 -3.07 4.21 3.82
CA GLY A 553 -2.17 3.22 3.23
C GLY A 553 -2.98 2.01 2.75
N ALA A 554 -2.67 1.55 1.55
CA ALA A 554 -3.38 0.47 0.88
C ALA A 554 -2.41 -0.47 0.14
N ASP A 555 -2.91 -1.63 -0.22
CA ASP A 555 -2.21 -2.58 -1.09
C ASP A 555 -2.39 -2.21 -2.58
N SER A 556 -1.63 -2.89 -3.45
CA SER A 556 -1.68 -2.62 -4.90
C SER A 556 -3.06 -2.85 -5.53
N GLY A 557 -3.85 -3.77 -5.00
CA GLY A 557 -5.19 -4.04 -5.49
C GLY A 557 -6.18 -2.93 -5.15
N THR A 558 -6.16 -2.47 -3.90
CA THR A 558 -6.97 -1.31 -3.46
C THR A 558 -6.55 -0.03 -4.21
N VAL A 559 -5.24 0.18 -4.41
CA VAL A 559 -4.73 1.29 -5.22
C VAL A 559 -5.23 1.21 -6.66
N ALA A 560 -5.15 0.02 -7.27
CA ALA A 560 -5.62 -0.20 -8.63
C ALA A 560 -7.13 0.05 -8.76
N LEU A 561 -7.93 -0.45 -7.80
CA LEU A 561 -9.37 -0.21 -7.78
C LEU A 561 -9.69 1.28 -7.68
N ALA A 562 -9.01 2.00 -6.79
CA ALA A 562 -9.18 3.45 -6.64
C ALA A 562 -8.76 4.20 -7.91
N LEU A 563 -7.67 3.81 -8.58
CA LEU A 563 -7.26 4.37 -9.87
C LEU A 563 -8.32 4.11 -10.96
N ALA A 564 -8.84 2.88 -11.04
CA ALA A 564 -9.81 2.49 -12.08
C ALA A 564 -11.19 3.11 -11.89
N THR A 565 -11.62 3.33 -10.65
CA THR A 565 -13.01 3.70 -10.34
C THR A 565 -13.18 5.09 -9.73
N GLY A 566 -12.12 5.68 -9.18
CA GLY A 566 -12.19 6.90 -8.39
C GLY A 566 -12.88 6.72 -7.03
N GLU A 567 -13.05 5.48 -6.56
CA GLU A 567 -13.86 5.16 -5.39
C GLU A 567 -13.11 4.25 -4.41
N ALA A 568 -13.52 4.31 -3.15
CA ALA A 568 -13.16 3.33 -2.14
C ALA A 568 -14.39 2.91 -1.33
N SER A 569 -14.42 1.64 -0.90
CA SER A 569 -15.44 1.09 -0.02
C SER A 569 -14.81 0.71 1.31
N MET A 570 -15.25 1.31 2.40
CA MET A 570 -14.70 1.04 3.71
C MET A 570 -15.67 1.43 4.83
N PRO A 571 -15.54 0.87 6.03
CA PRO A 571 -16.25 1.42 7.19
C PRO A 571 -15.68 2.79 7.56
N ILE A 572 -16.53 3.74 7.97
CA ILE A 572 -16.09 4.98 8.63
C ILE A 572 -15.40 4.57 9.95
N PRO A 573 -14.10 4.85 10.12
CA PRO A 573 -13.40 4.41 11.32
C PRO A 573 -13.77 5.26 12.53
N GLN A 574 -13.59 4.69 13.73
CA GLN A 574 -13.63 5.48 14.95
C GLN A 574 -12.42 6.40 15.05
N SER A 575 -12.58 7.55 15.69
CA SER A 575 -11.52 8.52 15.92
C SER A 575 -11.06 8.55 17.38
N VAL A 576 -9.75 8.85 17.54
CA VAL A 576 -9.14 9.24 18.81
C VAL A 576 -8.71 10.69 18.67
N LYS A 577 -9.05 11.52 19.64
CA LYS A 577 -8.66 12.94 19.67
C LYS A 577 -7.34 13.09 20.40
N VAL A 578 -6.37 13.76 19.76
CA VAL A 578 -5.10 14.14 20.36
C VAL A 578 -4.99 15.66 20.37
N SER A 579 -4.61 16.21 21.52
CA SER A 579 -4.40 17.65 21.69
C SER A 579 -3.08 17.90 22.40
N PHE A 580 -2.52 19.09 22.21
CA PHE A 580 -1.31 19.53 22.89
C PHE A 580 -1.64 20.61 23.91
N LYS A 581 -0.93 20.59 25.05
CA LYS A 581 -0.93 21.69 26.03
C LYS A 581 0.51 22.08 26.38
N GLY A 582 0.71 23.27 26.85
CA GLY A 582 2.03 23.83 27.21
C GLY A 582 2.80 24.27 25.96
N SER A 583 4.11 24.41 26.09
CA SER A 583 5.01 24.88 25.02
C SER A 583 6.30 24.07 24.97
N LEU A 584 6.71 23.75 23.75
CA LEU A 584 7.95 23.02 23.50
C LEU A 584 9.14 23.97 23.68
N LYS A 585 10.22 23.50 24.32
CA LYS A 585 11.46 24.25 24.48
C LYS A 585 12.18 24.40 23.15
N ASP A 586 12.87 25.55 22.92
CA ASP A 586 13.52 25.85 21.64
C ASP A 586 14.57 24.82 21.20
N HIS A 587 15.20 24.13 22.15
CA HIS A 587 16.20 23.08 21.90
C HIS A 587 15.61 21.67 21.71
N MET A 588 14.28 21.56 21.61
CA MET A 588 13.57 20.29 21.37
C MET A 588 13.11 20.21 19.95
N ASP A 589 13.38 19.08 19.31
CA ASP A 589 12.88 18.75 17.98
C ASP A 589 11.44 18.21 18.06
N PHE A 590 10.63 18.43 17.03
CA PHE A 590 9.28 17.93 17.04
C PHE A 590 9.21 16.39 17.00
N ARG A 591 10.27 15.73 16.54
CA ARG A 591 10.40 14.27 16.60
C ARG A 591 10.40 13.76 18.05
N ASP A 592 10.97 14.52 18.98
CA ASP A 592 10.97 14.18 20.39
C ASP A 592 9.54 14.21 20.96
N VAL A 593 8.68 15.12 20.45
CA VAL A 593 7.24 15.16 20.79
C VAL A 593 6.54 13.88 20.34
N VAL A 594 6.85 13.39 19.15
CA VAL A 594 6.29 12.13 18.62
C VAL A 594 6.63 10.95 19.55
N HIS A 595 7.88 10.80 19.92
CA HIS A 595 8.33 9.74 20.83
C HIS A 595 7.71 9.88 22.23
N ALA A 596 7.70 11.09 22.77
CA ALA A 596 7.08 11.37 24.05
C ALA A 596 5.57 11.09 24.05
N THR A 597 4.87 11.40 22.94
CA THR A 597 3.45 11.09 22.76
C THR A 597 3.20 9.60 22.88
N GLN A 598 4.02 8.77 22.23
CA GLN A 598 3.91 7.32 22.33
C GLN A 598 4.09 6.84 23.78
N ALA A 599 5.14 7.31 24.46
CA ALA A 599 5.41 6.93 25.83
C ALA A 599 4.29 7.36 26.79
N GLN A 600 3.84 8.62 26.69
CA GLN A 600 2.77 9.16 27.53
C GLN A 600 1.45 8.43 27.29
N MET A 601 1.11 8.12 26.02
CA MET A 601 -0.11 7.39 25.67
C MET A 601 -0.09 5.98 26.25
N LEU A 602 0.96 5.21 26.00
CA LEU A 602 1.07 3.85 26.54
C LEU A 602 1.01 3.84 28.07
N LYS A 603 1.67 4.80 28.73
CA LYS A 603 1.63 4.95 30.19
C LYS A 603 0.23 5.30 30.70
N GLN A 604 -0.46 6.25 30.06
CA GLN A 604 -1.81 6.69 30.47
C GLN A 604 -2.85 5.57 30.36
N PHE A 605 -2.75 4.75 29.33
CA PHE A 605 -3.71 3.68 29.04
C PHE A 605 -3.21 2.28 29.48
N GLY A 606 -2.28 2.21 30.43
CA GLY A 606 -1.82 0.95 31.05
C GLY A 606 -1.18 -0.03 30.04
N GLY A 607 -0.43 0.48 29.07
CA GLY A 607 0.20 -0.31 28.00
C GLY A 607 -0.70 -0.55 26.79
N GLU A 608 -1.98 -0.16 26.83
CA GLU A 608 -2.89 -0.30 25.69
C GLU A 608 -2.60 0.76 24.63
N ASN A 609 -2.46 0.32 23.39
CA ASN A 609 -2.36 1.21 22.22
C ASN A 609 -3.77 1.60 21.74
N VAL A 610 -4.28 2.71 22.25
CA VAL A 610 -5.62 3.21 21.91
C VAL A 610 -5.75 3.69 20.46
N PHE A 611 -4.63 3.84 19.73
CA PHE A 611 -4.61 4.26 18.33
C PHE A 611 -4.86 3.12 17.35
N GLN A 612 -4.67 1.88 17.79
CA GLN A 612 -4.75 0.71 16.90
C GLN A 612 -6.11 0.60 16.19
N GLY A 613 -6.05 0.57 14.85
CA GLY A 613 -7.24 0.40 13.99
C GLY A 613 -8.17 1.62 13.92
N LYS A 614 -7.81 2.74 14.54
CA LYS A 614 -8.60 3.98 14.59
C LYS A 614 -7.95 5.09 13.80
N ILE A 615 -8.64 6.20 13.61
CA ILE A 615 -8.07 7.42 13.03
C ILE A 615 -7.68 8.37 14.15
N ILE A 616 -6.52 9.00 14.01
CA ILE A 616 -6.04 10.00 14.94
C ILE A 616 -6.41 11.37 14.40
N GLU A 617 -7.26 12.08 15.10
CA GLU A 617 -7.55 13.50 14.86
C GLU A 617 -6.67 14.34 15.79
N VAL A 618 -5.60 14.88 15.24
CA VAL A 618 -4.67 15.68 16.02
C VAL A 618 -4.98 17.18 15.86
N ASN A 619 -5.29 17.83 16.98
CA ASN A 619 -5.42 19.28 17.00
C ASN A 619 -4.01 19.89 17.14
N ILE A 620 -3.48 20.35 16.03
CA ILE A 620 -2.13 20.89 15.92
C ILE A 620 -2.02 22.35 16.40
N GLY A 621 -3.14 23.04 16.58
CA GLY A 621 -3.13 24.45 16.97
C GLY A 621 -2.30 25.31 16.01
N THR A 622 -1.21 25.89 16.50
CA THR A 622 -0.27 26.73 15.75
C THR A 622 0.98 25.98 15.25
N LEU A 623 0.99 24.65 15.28
CA LEU A 623 2.10 23.87 14.73
C LEU A 623 2.25 24.11 13.24
N LEU A 624 3.49 24.06 12.76
CA LEU A 624 3.83 24.24 11.35
C LEU A 624 3.42 23.03 10.50
N ALA A 625 3.21 23.24 9.22
CA ALA A 625 2.76 22.23 8.27
C ALA A 625 3.63 20.96 8.28
N ASP A 626 4.96 21.10 8.33
CA ASP A 626 5.87 19.96 8.36
C ASP A 626 5.82 19.20 9.70
N GLN A 627 5.63 19.90 10.83
CA GLN A 627 5.43 19.27 12.14
C GLN A 627 4.13 18.44 12.15
N ALA A 628 3.07 18.98 11.59
CA ALA A 628 1.82 18.27 11.40
C ALA A 628 2.01 16.97 10.59
N PHE A 629 2.78 17.03 9.50
CA PHE A 629 3.07 15.85 8.68
C PHE A 629 3.92 14.82 9.45
N VAL A 630 4.94 15.23 10.19
CA VAL A 630 5.75 14.33 11.04
C VAL A 630 4.86 13.54 11.99
N PHE A 631 3.91 14.21 12.64
CA PHE A 631 3.01 13.54 13.56
C PHE A 631 2.08 12.55 12.84
N THR A 632 1.45 12.96 11.76
CA THR A 632 0.53 12.08 11.02
C THR A 632 1.24 10.88 10.43
N ASP A 633 2.39 11.06 9.82
CA ASP A 633 3.17 9.98 9.20
C ASP A 633 3.59 8.90 10.22
N TRP A 634 4.05 9.33 11.41
CA TRP A 634 4.42 8.42 12.49
C TRP A 634 3.27 7.51 12.96
N THR A 635 2.02 7.97 12.91
CA THR A 635 0.87 7.17 13.42
C THR A 635 0.71 5.83 12.71
N ALA A 636 1.33 5.65 11.55
CA ALA A 636 1.38 4.35 10.86
C ALA A 636 2.06 3.28 11.72
N GLU A 637 3.15 3.62 12.41
CA GLU A 637 3.86 2.71 13.31
C GLU A 637 3.07 2.41 14.59
N MET A 638 2.11 3.26 14.94
CA MET A 638 1.16 3.03 16.03
C MET A 638 -0.04 2.16 15.61
N LYS A 639 0.06 1.51 14.47
CA LYS A 639 -1.03 0.67 13.91
C LYS A 639 -2.36 1.44 13.72
N ALA A 640 -2.32 2.78 13.64
CA ALA A 640 -3.48 3.59 13.33
C ALA A 640 -3.92 3.35 11.88
N LYS A 641 -5.23 3.40 11.62
CA LYS A 641 -5.76 3.23 10.27
C LYS A 641 -5.45 4.42 9.36
N ALA A 642 -5.54 5.62 9.94
CA ALA A 642 -5.18 6.89 9.32
C ALA A 642 -4.95 7.95 10.39
N SER A 643 -4.60 9.17 9.97
CA SER A 643 -4.57 10.35 10.83
C SER A 643 -4.88 11.59 10.01
N ILE A 644 -5.40 12.60 10.67
CA ILE A 644 -5.65 13.93 10.09
C ILE A 644 -5.22 15.02 11.08
N CYS A 645 -4.89 16.19 10.53
CA CYS A 645 -4.63 17.38 11.33
C CYS A 645 -5.83 18.32 11.32
N ILE A 646 -6.20 18.79 12.52
CA ILE A 646 -7.14 19.89 12.70
C ILE A 646 -6.32 21.18 12.79
N SER A 647 -6.33 21.94 11.71
CA SER A 647 -5.51 23.15 11.52
C SER A 647 -6.33 24.42 11.76
N THR A 648 -5.65 25.52 12.09
CA THR A 648 -6.24 26.85 11.98
C THR A 648 -6.35 27.28 10.51
N ASN A 649 -7.16 28.30 10.22
CA ASN A 649 -7.25 28.86 8.87
C ASN A 649 -5.86 29.31 8.37
N ASP A 650 -5.08 29.98 9.20
CA ASP A 650 -3.77 30.51 8.82
C ASP A 650 -2.77 29.40 8.54
N THR A 651 -2.70 28.38 9.39
CA THR A 651 -1.82 27.20 9.19
C THR A 651 -2.20 26.41 7.95
N LEU A 652 -3.51 26.28 7.65
CA LEU A 652 -3.95 25.60 6.43
C LEU A 652 -3.60 26.41 5.18
N ILE A 653 -3.81 27.73 5.20
CA ILE A 653 -3.43 28.60 4.07
C ILE A 653 -1.92 28.51 3.82
N GLU A 654 -1.09 28.61 4.85
CA GLU A 654 0.37 28.44 4.74
C GLU A 654 0.73 27.10 4.08
N SER A 655 0.14 26.01 4.58
CA SER A 655 0.35 24.66 4.04
C SER A 655 -0.06 24.54 2.56
N LEU A 656 -1.14 25.21 2.16
CA LEU A 656 -1.60 25.23 0.77
C LEU A 656 -0.71 26.07 -0.15
N GLU A 657 -0.21 27.22 0.34
CA GLU A 657 0.74 28.05 -0.42
C GLU A 657 2.08 27.33 -0.64
N ILE A 658 2.58 26.60 0.37
CA ILE A 658 3.77 25.74 0.26
C ILE A 658 3.52 24.65 -0.80
N ALA A 659 2.40 23.95 -0.71
CA ALA A 659 2.02 22.91 -1.66
C ALA A 659 1.97 23.46 -3.09
N LYS A 660 1.30 24.59 -3.30
CA LYS A 660 1.18 25.26 -4.58
C LYS A 660 2.54 25.65 -5.18
N SER A 661 3.46 26.20 -4.34
CA SER A 661 4.82 26.52 -4.78
C SER A 661 5.56 25.29 -5.30
N ARG A 662 5.50 24.18 -4.58
CA ARG A 662 6.15 22.91 -4.99
C ARG A 662 5.49 22.29 -6.22
N ILE A 663 4.16 22.36 -6.35
CA ILE A 663 3.45 21.90 -7.54
C ILE A 663 3.86 22.72 -8.78
N ASN A 664 4.04 24.04 -8.65
CA ASN A 664 4.54 24.86 -9.75
C ASN A 664 5.94 24.44 -10.21
N ILE A 665 6.85 24.12 -9.28
CA ILE A 665 8.15 23.55 -9.61
C ILE A 665 8.01 22.22 -10.36
N MET A 666 7.05 21.38 -9.95
CA MET A 666 6.77 20.11 -10.66
C MET A 666 6.26 20.35 -12.09
N ILE A 667 5.42 21.38 -12.30
CA ILE A 667 4.95 21.80 -13.63
C ILE A 667 6.12 22.26 -14.49
N GLU A 668 6.98 23.14 -13.98
CA GLU A 668 8.17 23.65 -14.67
C GLU A 668 9.13 22.52 -15.08
N LYS A 669 9.22 21.46 -14.25
CA LYS A 669 10.02 20.27 -14.51
C LYS A 669 9.35 19.24 -15.43
N GLY A 670 8.12 19.49 -15.89
CA GLY A 670 7.37 18.59 -16.77
C GLY A 670 7.02 17.24 -16.14
N MET A 671 6.72 17.21 -14.83
CA MET A 671 6.39 16.00 -14.08
C MET A 671 4.97 15.50 -14.32
N ASP A 672 4.16 16.20 -15.08
CA ASP A 672 2.81 15.81 -15.48
C ASP A 672 2.82 15.39 -16.95
N ASN A 673 2.71 14.11 -17.22
CA ASN A 673 2.76 13.54 -18.56
C ASN A 673 1.65 14.08 -19.50
N GLN A 674 0.55 14.60 -18.96
CA GLN A 674 -0.58 15.16 -19.72
C GLN A 674 -0.75 16.67 -19.51
N GLY A 675 0.01 17.29 -18.62
CA GLY A 675 0.03 18.73 -18.36
C GLY A 675 -1.23 19.32 -17.75
N LYS A 676 -2.12 18.50 -17.17
CA LYS A 676 -3.43 18.94 -16.69
C LYS A 676 -3.69 18.69 -15.21
N MET A 677 -3.17 17.60 -14.66
CA MET A 677 -3.43 17.23 -13.27
C MET A 677 -2.79 18.23 -12.30
N LEU A 678 -1.52 18.55 -12.49
CA LEU A 678 -0.80 19.48 -11.61
C LEU A 678 -1.41 20.88 -11.66
N GLN A 679 -1.79 21.38 -12.85
CA GLN A 679 -2.47 22.68 -12.96
C GLN A 679 -3.83 22.65 -12.26
N GLY A 680 -4.60 21.59 -12.42
CA GLY A 680 -5.88 21.41 -11.74
C GLY A 680 -5.74 21.45 -10.21
N LEU A 681 -4.65 20.91 -9.66
CA LEU A 681 -4.34 20.98 -8.23
C LEU A 681 -3.98 22.40 -7.78
N VAL A 682 -3.25 23.18 -8.59
CA VAL A 682 -3.00 24.62 -8.32
C VAL A 682 -4.32 25.39 -8.25
N ASP A 683 -5.17 25.20 -9.25
CA ASP A 683 -6.48 25.87 -9.31
C ASP A 683 -7.36 25.48 -8.10
N LYS A 684 -7.33 24.21 -7.71
CA LYS A 684 -8.05 23.72 -6.52
C LYS A 684 -7.49 24.30 -5.22
N ALA A 685 -6.18 24.45 -5.09
CA ALA A 685 -5.54 25.10 -3.95
C ALA A 685 -5.95 26.57 -3.84
N ASP A 686 -5.90 27.31 -4.97
CA ASP A 686 -6.32 28.72 -5.02
C ASP A 686 -7.79 28.88 -4.63
N ALA A 687 -8.67 28.03 -5.15
CA ALA A 687 -10.08 28.03 -4.76
C ALA A 687 -10.27 27.75 -3.27
N ARG A 688 -9.52 26.79 -2.70
CA ARG A 688 -9.59 26.46 -1.27
C ARG A 688 -9.10 27.62 -0.39
N ILE A 689 -8.00 28.25 -0.76
CA ILE A 689 -7.46 29.44 -0.07
C ILE A 689 -8.50 30.59 -0.11
N ALA A 690 -9.13 30.82 -1.26
CA ALA A 690 -10.16 31.84 -1.40
C ALA A 690 -11.40 31.56 -0.52
N ASP A 691 -11.84 30.32 -0.46
CA ASP A 691 -12.96 29.89 0.39
C ASP A 691 -12.66 30.12 1.88
N ILE A 692 -11.43 29.82 2.33
CA ILE A 692 -10.98 30.07 3.70
C ILE A 692 -10.92 31.57 3.98
N LYS A 693 -10.24 32.35 3.12
CA LYS A 693 -10.09 33.82 3.28
C LYS A 693 -11.41 34.57 3.30
N SER A 694 -12.38 34.11 2.54
CA SER A 694 -13.73 34.71 2.49
C SER A 694 -14.64 34.28 3.65
N GLY A 695 -14.23 33.29 4.46
CA GLY A 695 -15.06 32.69 5.50
C GLY A 695 -16.20 31.82 5.00
N LYS A 696 -16.28 31.56 3.69
CA LYS A 696 -17.32 30.71 3.08
C LYS A 696 -17.21 29.25 3.53
N ASN A 697 -15.98 28.73 3.62
CA ASN A 697 -15.70 27.39 4.07
C ASN A 697 -14.36 27.40 4.86
N PRO A 698 -14.38 27.62 6.18
CA PRO A 698 -13.16 27.65 6.99
C PRO A 698 -12.45 26.30 7.03
N ALA A 699 -11.28 26.24 7.64
CA ALA A 699 -10.56 25.01 7.87
C ALA A 699 -11.45 23.98 8.58
N LEU A 700 -11.31 22.71 8.22
CA LEU A 700 -12.10 21.61 8.77
C LEU A 700 -11.92 21.49 10.28
N THR A 701 -13.03 21.51 11.00
CA THR A 701 -13.08 21.27 12.46
C THR A 701 -14.17 20.26 12.80
N PRO A 702 -14.00 19.45 13.85
CA PRO A 702 -15.10 18.61 14.37
C PRO A 702 -16.22 19.48 14.96
N ASP A 703 -17.39 18.88 15.15
CA ASP A 703 -18.46 19.53 15.92
C ASP A 703 -18.16 19.43 17.44
N ASP A 704 -18.67 20.39 18.22
CA ASP A 704 -18.43 20.43 19.68
C ASP A 704 -18.97 19.19 20.41
N SER A 705 -20.05 18.59 19.90
CA SER A 705 -20.68 17.38 20.45
C SER A 705 -20.19 16.08 19.81
N ALA A 706 -19.10 16.13 19.01
CA ALA A 706 -18.49 14.94 18.42
C ALA A 706 -18.05 13.91 19.49
N LYS A 707 -18.21 12.62 19.20
CA LYS A 707 -17.81 11.54 20.11
C LYS A 707 -16.55 10.85 19.63
N TYR A 708 -15.58 10.71 20.52
CA TYR A 708 -14.31 10.02 20.28
C TYR A 708 -14.25 8.71 21.06
N SER A 709 -13.52 7.74 20.55
CA SER A 709 -13.28 6.47 21.25
C SER A 709 -12.31 6.62 22.43
N ALA A 710 -11.43 7.61 22.36
CA ALA A 710 -10.54 8.07 23.43
C ALA A 710 -10.11 9.53 23.17
N GLU A 711 -9.75 10.23 24.23
CA GLU A 711 -9.13 11.56 24.15
C GLU A 711 -7.82 11.53 24.90
N PHE A 712 -6.79 12.14 24.32
CA PHE A 712 -5.45 12.16 24.85
C PHE A 712 -4.83 13.56 24.72
N VAL A 713 -4.21 14.04 25.79
CA VAL A 713 -3.54 15.35 25.83
C VAL A 713 -2.06 15.14 26.05
N VAL A 714 -1.25 15.57 25.08
CA VAL A 714 0.21 15.58 25.18
C VAL A 714 0.65 16.83 25.93
N ASP A 715 1.38 16.65 27.02
CA ASP A 715 1.92 17.73 27.82
C ASP A 715 3.33 18.10 27.34
N LEU A 716 3.44 19.16 26.53
CA LEU A 716 4.70 19.61 25.94
C LEU A 716 5.69 20.14 26.99
N ASP A 717 5.20 20.68 28.13
CA ASP A 717 6.07 21.18 29.19
C ASP A 717 6.87 20.05 29.87
N GLN A 718 6.38 18.82 29.80
CA GLN A 718 7.07 17.62 30.31
C GLN A 718 8.17 17.10 29.39
N ILE A 719 8.24 17.58 28.15
CA ILE A 719 9.25 17.15 27.17
C ILE A 719 10.46 18.09 27.31
N VAL A 720 11.39 17.71 28.19
CA VAL A 720 12.53 18.57 28.58
C VAL A 720 13.87 18.06 28.05
N GLU A 721 13.90 16.86 27.52
CA GLU A 721 15.07 16.20 26.94
C GLU A 721 14.71 15.47 25.65
N PRO A 722 15.65 15.37 24.69
CA PRO A 722 15.44 14.56 23.49
C PRO A 722 15.19 13.08 23.83
N MET A 723 14.33 12.46 23.05
CA MET A 723 13.86 11.10 23.29
C MET A 723 14.41 10.13 22.23
N ILE A 724 14.81 8.96 22.65
CA ILE A 724 15.27 7.87 21.79
C ILE A 724 14.33 6.69 21.96
N ALA A 725 13.76 6.21 20.86
CA ALA A 725 13.08 4.91 20.85
C ALA A 725 14.14 3.81 20.62
N ASP A 726 14.37 3.01 21.65
CA ASP A 726 15.43 1.98 21.74
C ASP A 726 14.80 0.63 22.13
N PRO A 727 14.39 -0.18 21.14
CA PRO A 727 13.78 -1.48 21.40
C PRO A 727 14.71 -2.38 22.19
N ASP A 728 14.15 -3.13 23.14
CA ASP A 728 14.89 -4.17 23.87
C ASP A 728 15.01 -5.44 23.01
N VAL A 729 15.89 -5.40 21.99
CA VAL A 729 16.08 -6.49 21.04
C VAL A 729 16.57 -7.78 21.69
N ASN A 730 17.09 -7.72 22.91
CA ASN A 730 17.56 -8.89 23.67
C ASN A 730 16.48 -9.54 24.53
N ASN A 731 15.32 -8.91 24.64
CA ASN A 731 14.19 -9.49 25.37
C ASN A 731 13.66 -10.73 24.64
N GLU A 732 13.61 -11.87 25.33
CA GLU A 732 13.08 -13.11 24.76
C GLU A 732 11.59 -12.99 24.42
N ASP A 733 10.84 -12.22 25.21
CA ASP A 733 9.45 -11.90 24.92
C ASP A 733 9.34 -10.75 23.93
N VAL A 734 9.03 -11.07 22.68
CA VAL A 734 8.92 -10.09 21.59
C VAL A 734 7.92 -8.99 21.89
N SER A 735 6.85 -9.28 22.66
CA SER A 735 5.83 -8.29 23.03
C SER A 735 6.37 -7.19 23.94
N LYS A 736 7.48 -7.44 24.63
CA LYS A 736 8.14 -6.51 25.56
C LYS A 736 9.25 -5.69 24.93
N ARG A 737 9.59 -5.97 23.67
CA ARG A 737 10.64 -5.22 22.97
C ARG A 737 10.24 -3.78 22.66
N TYR A 738 8.93 -3.47 22.65
CA TYR A 738 8.38 -2.19 22.23
C TYR A 738 7.34 -1.69 23.25
N THR A 739 7.80 -1.23 24.42
CA THR A 739 6.95 -0.71 25.49
C THR A 739 7.21 0.78 25.73
N HIS A 740 6.45 1.42 26.63
CA HIS A 740 6.74 2.80 27.02
C HIS A 740 8.14 2.97 27.64
N ASP A 741 8.68 1.93 28.30
CA ASP A 741 10.00 1.93 28.91
C ASP A 741 11.16 1.80 27.90
N THR A 742 10.85 1.50 26.65
CA THR A 742 11.84 1.48 25.56
C THR A 742 11.95 2.84 24.84
N ILE A 743 11.19 3.84 25.27
CA ILE A 743 11.30 5.22 24.80
C ILE A 743 11.92 6.04 25.94
N ARG A 744 13.19 6.38 25.77
CA ARG A 744 14.03 6.88 26.87
C ARG A 744 14.59 8.27 26.58
N PRO A 745 14.70 9.15 27.60
CA PRO A 745 15.39 10.43 27.45
C PRO A 745 16.89 10.21 27.23
N VAL A 746 17.55 11.12 26.54
CA VAL A 746 18.98 11.02 26.21
C VAL A 746 19.85 10.89 27.46
N SER A 747 19.47 11.47 28.57
CA SER A 747 20.18 11.37 29.86
C SER A 747 20.28 9.93 30.40
N PHE A 748 19.36 9.04 30.02
CA PHE A 748 19.39 7.63 30.37
C PHE A 748 20.69 6.96 29.93
N TYR A 749 21.22 7.34 28.80
CA TYR A 749 22.42 6.73 28.19
C TYR A 749 23.75 7.28 28.73
N LYS A 750 23.72 8.35 29.49
CA LYS A 750 24.91 9.00 30.12
C LYS A 750 26.04 9.34 29.12
N GLY A 751 25.71 9.44 27.85
CA GLY A 751 26.70 9.64 26.80
C GLY A 751 27.55 8.40 26.48
N GLU A 752 27.08 7.19 26.73
CA GLU A 752 27.90 5.94 26.64
C GLU A 752 27.44 4.99 25.55
N LYS A 753 26.19 5.07 25.09
CA LYS A 753 25.65 4.15 24.06
C LYS A 753 26.38 4.40 22.74
N LYS A 754 27.09 3.39 22.24
CA LYS A 754 27.81 3.44 20.96
C LYS A 754 26.83 3.61 19.79
N VAL A 755 27.24 4.34 18.78
CA VAL A 755 26.52 4.48 17.50
C VAL A 755 27.51 4.18 16.38
N ASP A 756 27.20 3.19 15.56
CA ASP A 756 28.04 2.71 14.47
C ASP A 756 27.70 3.34 13.13
N LEU A 757 26.45 3.79 12.95
CA LEU A 757 25.96 4.43 11.72
C LEU A 757 24.80 5.36 12.07
N GLY A 758 24.79 6.56 11.49
CA GLY A 758 23.67 7.49 11.53
C GLY A 758 22.96 7.58 10.19
N PHE A 759 21.64 7.76 10.22
CA PHE A 759 20.84 8.00 9.03
C PHE A 759 19.87 9.16 9.23
N VAL A 760 19.99 10.18 8.38
CA VAL A 760 19.04 11.30 8.27
C VAL A 760 18.35 11.20 6.93
N GLY A 761 17.09 10.77 6.92
CA GLY A 761 16.36 10.52 5.66
C GLY A 761 14.97 9.95 5.93
N SER A 762 14.36 9.43 4.89
CA SER A 762 13.00 8.87 4.85
C SER A 762 11.87 9.91 4.80
N CYS A 763 10.62 9.45 4.95
CA CYS A 763 9.44 10.31 4.95
C CYS A 763 9.40 11.31 6.11
N MET A 764 10.08 11.02 7.21
CA MET A 764 10.08 11.88 8.41
C MET A 764 10.98 13.11 8.31
N VAL A 765 11.85 13.19 7.30
CA VAL A 765 12.76 14.31 7.12
C VAL A 765 12.15 15.41 6.25
N HIS A 766 12.39 16.65 6.62
CA HIS A 766 11.93 17.85 5.93
C HIS A 766 13.09 18.74 5.50
N LYS A 767 12.78 19.82 4.80
CA LYS A 767 13.74 20.89 4.52
C LYS A 767 14.35 21.43 5.83
N GLY A 768 13.51 21.67 6.82
CA GLY A 768 13.94 22.18 8.14
C GLY A 768 14.96 21.28 8.84
N ASP A 769 14.83 19.96 8.74
CA ASP A 769 15.82 19.02 9.29
C ASP A 769 17.20 19.17 8.66
N LEU A 770 17.23 19.33 7.32
CA LEU A 770 18.49 19.51 6.59
C LEU A 770 19.11 20.88 6.84
N GLN A 771 18.31 21.92 7.07
CA GLN A 771 18.75 23.23 7.53
C GLN A 771 19.34 23.17 8.94
N ILE A 772 18.66 22.43 9.85
CA ILE A 772 19.19 22.17 11.20
C ILE A 772 20.53 21.45 11.12
N LEU A 773 20.63 20.42 10.30
CA LEU A 773 21.90 19.71 10.06
C LEU A 773 23.00 20.68 9.61
N ALA A 774 22.74 21.52 8.59
CA ALA A 774 23.71 22.51 8.10
C ALA A 774 24.12 23.49 9.19
N LYS A 775 23.19 24.00 10.00
CA LYS A 775 23.48 24.92 11.12
C LYS A 775 24.31 24.23 12.21
N MET A 776 23.97 22.97 12.56
CA MET A 776 24.73 22.20 13.55
C MET A 776 26.18 21.96 13.11
N LEU A 777 26.43 21.62 11.85
CA LEU A 777 27.78 21.44 11.32
C LEU A 777 28.59 22.74 11.46
N ARG A 778 27.99 23.90 11.16
CA ARG A 778 28.63 25.22 11.40
C ARG A 778 28.92 25.44 12.87
N ASN A 779 28.01 25.09 13.79
CA ASN A 779 28.22 25.24 15.25
C ASN A 779 29.36 24.32 15.74
N VAL A 780 29.40 23.09 15.29
CA VAL A 780 30.48 22.13 15.62
C VAL A 780 31.84 22.64 15.12
N GLU A 781 31.90 23.11 13.85
CA GLU A 781 33.13 23.71 13.32
C GLU A 781 33.59 24.93 14.16
N LYS A 782 32.66 25.82 14.53
CA LYS A 782 32.95 26.99 15.37
C LYS A 782 33.44 26.60 16.76
N THR A 783 32.87 25.55 17.35
CA THR A 783 33.18 25.13 18.72
C THR A 783 34.47 24.33 18.82
N TYR A 784 34.72 23.43 17.85
CA TYR A 784 35.80 22.45 17.86
C TYR A 784 36.87 22.70 16.79
N GLY A 785 36.72 23.75 15.96
CA GLY A 785 37.66 24.11 14.90
C GLY A 785 37.55 23.23 13.63
N LYS A 786 36.89 22.09 13.73
CA LYS A 786 36.68 21.16 12.61
C LYS A 786 35.44 20.28 12.87
N VAL A 787 34.89 19.73 11.79
CA VAL A 787 33.89 18.69 11.86
C VAL A 787 34.56 17.34 11.55
N GLU A 788 34.53 16.42 12.49
CA GLU A 788 35.03 15.05 12.33
C GLU A 788 33.94 14.07 12.77
N PHE A 789 33.60 13.16 11.88
CA PHE A 789 32.69 12.08 12.20
C PHE A 789 33.45 10.90 12.82
N LYS A 790 32.95 10.35 13.92
CA LYS A 790 33.45 9.12 14.54
C LYS A 790 32.64 7.89 14.09
N ALA A 791 31.48 8.11 13.52
CA ALA A 791 30.68 7.12 12.83
C ALA A 791 30.15 7.73 11.51
N PRO A 792 29.94 6.95 10.45
CA PRO A 792 29.39 7.46 9.19
C PRO A 792 27.98 8.04 9.38
N LEU A 793 27.69 9.09 8.63
CA LEU A 793 26.35 9.71 8.56
C LEU A 793 25.83 9.64 7.13
N VAL A 794 24.76 8.89 6.90
CA VAL A 794 24.08 8.86 5.60
C VAL A 794 22.92 9.86 5.63
N VAL A 795 22.89 10.78 4.66
CA VAL A 795 21.86 11.81 4.52
C VAL A 795 21.16 11.61 3.19
N ALA A 796 19.88 11.28 3.20
CA ALA A 796 19.05 11.13 2.02
C ALA A 796 17.89 12.14 2.05
N PRO A 797 17.96 13.24 1.31
CA PRO A 797 16.87 14.20 1.20
C PRO A 797 15.59 13.51 0.72
N PRO A 798 14.40 13.96 1.12
CA PRO A 798 13.18 13.27 0.72
C PRO A 798 12.78 13.51 -0.74
N THR A 799 13.08 14.69 -1.30
CA THR A 799 12.75 15.06 -2.70
C THR A 799 13.81 15.95 -3.34
N TYR A 800 13.85 15.94 -4.68
CA TYR A 800 14.69 16.87 -5.44
C TYR A 800 14.26 18.33 -5.29
N ASN A 801 12.97 18.59 -5.09
CA ASN A 801 12.49 19.96 -4.85
C ASN A 801 13.11 20.54 -3.58
N ILE A 802 13.22 19.74 -2.52
CA ILE A 802 13.89 20.17 -1.27
C ILE A 802 15.38 20.43 -1.52
N ILE A 803 16.07 19.63 -2.32
CA ILE A 803 17.47 19.90 -2.68
C ILE A 803 17.60 21.25 -3.40
N ASP A 804 16.71 21.55 -4.35
CA ASP A 804 16.73 22.80 -5.09
C ASP A 804 16.44 24.01 -4.18
N GLU A 805 15.49 23.87 -3.24
CA GLU A 805 15.23 24.90 -2.20
C GLU A 805 16.48 25.13 -1.34
N LEU A 806 17.15 24.06 -0.88
CA LEU A 806 18.38 24.18 -0.07
C LEU A 806 19.55 24.80 -0.84
N LYS A 807 19.67 24.51 -2.14
CA LYS A 807 20.66 25.15 -3.03
C LYS A 807 20.38 26.64 -3.15
N ALA A 808 19.13 27.03 -3.36
CA ALA A 808 18.75 28.44 -3.46
C ALA A 808 19.05 29.22 -2.16
N GLU A 809 19.07 28.57 -1.02
CA GLU A 809 19.33 29.15 0.30
C GLU A 809 20.80 29.03 0.76
N GLY A 810 21.65 28.29 0.05
CA GLY A 810 23.08 28.09 0.37
C GLY A 810 23.32 27.05 1.47
N ASP A 811 22.29 26.32 1.89
CA ASP A 811 22.43 25.25 2.89
C ASP A 811 22.95 23.94 2.27
N TRP A 812 22.64 23.67 0.98
CA TRP A 812 23.17 22.53 0.28
C TRP A 812 24.70 22.60 0.12
N GLU A 813 25.25 23.77 -0.22
CA GLU A 813 26.69 24.00 -0.31
C GLU A 813 27.37 23.78 1.05
N THR A 814 26.69 24.11 2.14
CA THR A 814 27.20 23.79 3.48
C THR A 814 27.24 22.29 3.71
N LEU A 815 26.20 21.55 3.34
CA LEU A 815 26.20 20.10 3.46
C LEU A 815 27.31 19.47 2.59
N SER A 816 27.43 19.91 1.34
CA SER A 816 28.47 19.44 0.41
C SER A 816 29.88 19.70 0.93
N LYS A 817 30.12 20.84 1.61
CA LYS A 817 31.42 21.19 2.21
C LYS A 817 31.91 20.11 3.20
N TYR A 818 30.99 19.51 3.97
CA TYR A 818 31.33 18.53 5.01
C TYR A 818 31.12 17.07 4.57
N ALA A 819 30.61 16.87 3.37
CA ALA A 819 30.39 15.54 2.82
C ALA A 819 31.71 14.96 2.27
N GLY A 820 32.00 13.71 2.59
CA GLY A 820 33.05 12.94 1.93
C GLY A 820 32.54 12.24 0.67
N PHE A 821 31.24 12.24 0.47
CA PHE A 821 30.58 11.71 -0.72
C PHE A 821 29.29 12.50 -1.02
N GLU A 822 29.12 12.85 -2.29
CA GLU A 822 27.87 13.39 -2.82
C GLU A 822 27.46 12.59 -4.06
N PHE A 823 26.18 12.29 -4.16
CA PHE A 823 25.66 11.47 -5.26
C PHE A 823 25.84 12.13 -6.63
N ASP A 824 26.04 11.31 -7.65
CA ASP A 824 26.06 11.73 -9.06
C ASP A 824 24.80 11.21 -9.74
N ASP A 825 23.90 12.09 -10.11
CA ASP A 825 22.66 11.77 -10.83
C ASP A 825 22.87 11.30 -12.27
N THR A 826 24.06 11.50 -12.83
CA THR A 826 24.38 11.10 -14.21
C THR A 826 24.87 9.66 -14.32
N ALA A 827 25.20 9.03 -13.19
CA ALA A 827 25.70 7.67 -13.12
C ALA A 827 24.73 6.74 -12.35
N PRO A 828 24.60 5.47 -12.77
CA PRO A 828 23.89 4.50 -11.93
C PRO A 828 24.68 4.26 -10.65
N LYS A 829 23.99 3.99 -9.56
CA LYS A 829 24.64 3.50 -8.35
C LYS A 829 25.23 2.11 -8.63
N ALA A 830 26.56 1.97 -8.51
CA ALA A 830 27.26 0.75 -8.90
C ALA A 830 26.92 -0.43 -7.97
N GLU A 831 26.92 -0.19 -6.64
CA GLU A 831 26.62 -1.21 -5.61
C GLU A 831 26.06 -0.57 -4.34
N ALA A 832 25.26 -1.32 -3.59
CA ALA A 832 24.85 -0.90 -2.24
C ALA A 832 26.09 -0.87 -1.33
N ARG A 833 26.26 0.26 -0.66
CA ARG A 833 27.34 0.41 0.30
C ARG A 833 27.04 -0.42 1.54
N THR A 834 28.00 -1.25 1.94
CA THR A 834 27.94 -2.06 3.15
C THR A 834 29.08 -1.73 4.13
N LYS A 835 30.01 -0.89 3.68
CA LYS A 835 31.12 -0.36 4.47
C LYS A 835 31.20 1.13 4.23
N TYR A 836 31.44 1.85 5.29
CA TYR A 836 31.46 3.31 5.28
C TYR A 836 32.73 3.81 5.96
N ASP A 837 33.34 4.83 5.40
CA ASP A 837 34.31 5.65 6.11
C ASP A 837 33.59 6.60 7.07
N ASN A 838 34.29 7.03 8.12
CA ASN A 838 33.73 7.97 9.10
C ASN A 838 33.58 9.37 8.50
N THR A 839 32.61 9.54 7.61
CA THR A 839 32.29 10.81 6.95
C THR A 839 30.78 10.93 6.69
N MET A 840 30.35 12.07 6.17
CA MET A 840 28.97 12.26 5.74
C MET A 840 28.82 11.88 4.25
N TYR A 841 27.75 11.14 3.96
CA TYR A 841 27.33 10.72 2.63
C TYR A 841 26.05 11.44 2.26
N LEU A 842 26.08 12.29 1.24
CA LEU A 842 24.86 12.85 0.64
C LEU A 842 24.38 11.90 -0.45
N GLU A 843 23.26 11.27 -0.19
CA GLU A 843 22.62 10.29 -1.08
C GLU A 843 21.45 10.89 -1.84
N ARG A 844 21.05 10.21 -2.93
CA ARG A 844 19.87 10.58 -3.72
C ARG A 844 18.60 10.60 -2.85
N PRO A 845 17.63 11.43 -3.21
CA PRO A 845 16.30 11.31 -2.64
C PRO A 845 15.78 9.88 -2.69
N GLY A 846 15.05 9.47 -1.66
CA GLY A 846 14.46 8.14 -1.56
C GLY A 846 14.33 7.63 -0.13
N CYS A 847 13.75 6.46 0.02
CA CYS A 847 13.59 5.80 1.32
C CYS A 847 14.91 5.25 1.88
N ASN A 848 15.86 4.96 1.02
CA ASN A 848 17.25 4.61 1.32
C ASN A 848 17.40 3.56 2.44
N LEU A 849 18.18 3.84 3.49
CA LEU A 849 18.46 2.92 4.59
C LEU A 849 17.17 2.48 5.31
N CYS A 850 16.13 3.31 5.36
CA CYS A 850 14.83 2.95 5.94
C CYS A 850 14.21 1.69 5.31
N MET A 851 14.48 1.44 4.02
CA MET A 851 14.08 0.22 3.32
C MET A 851 15.10 -0.91 3.44
N GLY A 852 16.35 -0.61 3.78
CA GLY A 852 17.45 -1.58 3.89
C GLY A 852 17.82 -2.22 2.56
N ASN A 853 17.51 -1.60 1.43
CA ASN A 853 17.76 -2.13 0.09
C ASN A 853 18.59 -1.21 -0.82
N GLN A 854 18.75 0.05 -0.48
CA GLN A 854 19.58 1.02 -1.21
C GLN A 854 20.94 1.20 -0.54
N GLU A 855 20.95 1.25 0.79
CA GLU A 855 22.11 1.22 1.67
C GLU A 855 21.89 0.19 2.75
N LYS A 856 22.96 -0.33 3.34
CA LYS A 856 22.90 -1.34 4.40
C LYS A 856 23.90 -1.04 5.50
N ALA A 857 23.47 -1.20 6.75
CA ALA A 857 24.38 -1.23 7.88
C ALA A 857 25.14 -2.57 7.93
N ALA A 858 26.31 -2.59 8.54
CA ALA A 858 27.01 -3.83 8.82
C ALA A 858 26.24 -4.66 9.87
N LYS A 859 26.44 -5.98 9.82
CA LYS A 859 25.76 -6.89 10.76
C LYS A 859 26.21 -6.62 12.21
N GLY A 860 25.25 -6.51 13.11
CA GLY A 860 25.48 -6.23 14.52
C GLY A 860 25.76 -4.77 14.86
N ASP A 861 25.65 -3.84 13.89
CA ASP A 861 25.77 -2.40 14.15
C ASP A 861 24.65 -1.89 15.04
N THR A 862 24.94 -0.78 15.74
CA THR A 862 23.94 0.07 16.36
C THR A 862 23.69 1.26 15.43
N VAL A 863 22.53 1.30 14.80
CA VAL A 863 22.13 2.34 13.84
C VAL A 863 21.20 3.33 14.53
N MET A 864 21.52 4.63 14.45
CA MET A 864 20.59 5.68 14.90
C MET A 864 20.00 6.42 13.70
N ALA A 865 18.69 6.51 13.62
CA ALA A 865 18.03 6.99 12.42
C ALA A 865 16.82 7.91 12.70
N THR A 866 16.56 8.81 11.76
CA THR A 866 15.29 9.55 11.68
C THR A 866 14.17 8.74 11.01
N SER A 867 14.41 7.49 10.65
CA SER A 867 13.43 6.56 10.06
C SER A 867 12.21 6.38 10.97
N THR A 868 11.12 5.85 10.42
CA THR A 868 9.91 5.53 11.20
C THR A 868 9.95 4.14 11.80
N ARG A 869 10.76 3.23 11.29
CA ARG A 869 10.64 1.79 11.52
C ARG A 869 11.78 1.22 12.35
N LEU A 870 11.39 0.43 13.37
CA LEU A 870 12.29 -0.25 14.31
C LEU A 870 12.35 -1.77 14.11
N PHE A 871 11.82 -2.30 13.02
CA PHE A 871 11.78 -3.76 12.82
C PHE A 871 13.18 -4.36 12.79
N GLU A 872 13.37 -5.40 13.60
CA GLU A 872 14.57 -6.20 13.60
C GLU A 872 14.90 -6.75 12.21
N GLY A 873 16.19 -6.81 11.90
CA GLY A 873 16.67 -7.33 10.64
C GLY A 873 16.41 -6.47 9.39
N ARG A 874 15.69 -5.34 9.52
CA ARG A 874 15.36 -4.48 8.38
C ARG A 874 16.48 -3.51 8.02
N VAL A 875 16.87 -2.65 8.94
CA VAL A 875 17.93 -1.64 8.77
C VAL A 875 19.30 -2.27 8.99
N VAL A 876 19.38 -3.11 10.00
CA VAL A 876 20.59 -3.82 10.42
C VAL A 876 20.27 -5.28 10.74
N GLN A 877 21.09 -6.19 10.26
CA GLN A 877 20.96 -7.63 10.55
C GLN A 877 21.83 -8.03 11.76
N ASP A 878 21.45 -9.12 12.43
CA ASP A 878 22.28 -9.72 13.48
C ASP A 878 23.61 -10.25 12.91
N SER A 879 24.67 -10.05 13.66
CA SER A 879 25.93 -10.78 13.48
C SER A 879 25.92 -12.10 14.27
N ALA A 880 26.95 -12.90 14.12
CA ALA A 880 27.12 -14.12 14.93
C ALA A 880 27.33 -13.83 16.44
N GLU A 881 27.77 -12.63 16.77
CA GLU A 881 28.21 -12.24 18.13
C GLU A 881 27.27 -11.25 18.79
N LYS A 882 26.55 -10.41 17.99
CA LYS A 882 25.75 -9.31 18.50
C LYS A 882 24.49 -9.12 17.63
N LYS A 883 23.37 -8.86 18.29
CA LYS A 883 22.16 -8.40 17.60
C LYS A 883 22.36 -7.02 17.03
N GLY A 884 21.79 -6.78 15.86
CA GLY A 884 21.70 -5.45 15.25
C GLY A 884 20.68 -4.60 16.00
N GLU A 885 21.02 -3.34 16.29
CA GLU A 885 20.16 -2.41 17.01
C GLU A 885 19.76 -1.24 16.12
N SER A 886 18.48 -0.94 16.07
CA SER A 886 17.93 0.25 15.40
C SER A 886 17.33 1.19 16.42
N LEU A 887 17.89 2.38 16.54
CA LEU A 887 17.43 3.45 17.42
C LEU A 887 16.74 4.53 16.59
N LEU A 888 15.57 5.00 17.01
CA LEU A 888 14.95 6.17 16.39
C LEU A 888 15.15 7.42 17.23
N ALA A 889 15.60 8.48 16.56
CA ALA A 889 15.90 9.75 17.21
C ALA A 889 15.65 10.93 16.26
N SER A 890 15.64 12.13 16.83
CA SER A 890 15.57 13.38 16.07
C SER A 890 16.85 13.66 15.29
N THR A 891 16.76 14.45 14.22
CA THR A 891 17.90 14.85 13.39
C THR A 891 19.08 15.37 14.20
N PRO A 892 18.90 16.27 15.19
CA PRO A 892 20.02 16.74 16.01
C PRO A 892 20.74 15.62 16.77
N LEU A 893 19.99 14.67 17.32
CA LEU A 893 20.57 13.53 18.04
C LEU A 893 21.36 12.60 17.12
N VAL A 894 20.82 12.28 15.95
CA VAL A 894 21.50 11.42 14.98
C VAL A 894 22.83 12.05 14.55
N VAL A 895 22.79 13.31 14.15
CA VAL A 895 23.97 14.05 13.69
C VAL A 895 25.05 14.11 14.77
N LEU A 896 24.68 14.55 15.98
CA LEU A 896 25.66 14.67 17.06
C LEU A 896 26.21 13.31 17.51
N SER A 897 25.36 12.28 17.52
CA SER A 897 25.80 10.92 17.85
C SER A 897 26.83 10.37 16.87
N THR A 898 26.74 10.69 15.57
CA THR A 898 27.75 10.29 14.58
C THR A 898 29.06 11.07 14.71
N ILE A 899 28.98 12.34 15.06
CA ILE A 899 30.17 13.16 15.35
C ILE A 899 30.92 12.61 16.57
N LEU A 900 30.19 12.18 17.61
CA LEU A 900 30.76 11.64 18.83
C LEU A 900 31.05 10.12 18.78
N GLY A 901 30.48 9.36 17.84
CA GLY A 901 30.49 7.90 17.82
C GLY A 901 29.66 7.24 18.91
N ARG A 902 28.87 8.03 19.62
CA ARG A 902 28.03 7.64 20.77
C ARG A 902 26.89 8.61 21.01
N THR A 903 25.91 8.24 21.81
CA THR A 903 24.89 9.18 22.28
C THR A 903 25.55 10.35 23.01
N PRO A 904 25.06 11.60 22.84
CA PRO A 904 25.54 12.74 23.63
C PRO A 904 25.00 12.72 25.06
N ASN A 905 25.63 13.48 25.96
CA ASN A 905 24.99 13.94 27.16
C ASN A 905 24.23 15.26 26.89
N MET A 906 23.45 15.74 27.86
CA MET A 906 22.61 16.94 27.66
C MET A 906 23.43 18.25 27.51
N GLU A 907 24.62 18.34 28.05
CA GLU A 907 25.50 19.51 27.90
C GLU A 907 26.04 19.56 26.45
N GLU A 908 26.55 18.43 25.95
CA GLU A 908 27.00 18.30 24.56
C GLU A 908 25.86 18.58 23.56
N TYR A 909 24.67 18.06 23.85
CA TYR A 909 23.50 18.29 23.00
C TYR A 909 23.15 19.77 22.91
N LYS A 910 22.98 20.45 24.09
CA LYS A 910 22.64 21.88 24.13
C LYS A 910 23.68 22.74 23.44
N ALA A 911 24.96 22.41 23.61
CA ALA A 911 26.04 23.15 22.95
C ALA A 911 25.98 23.01 21.40
N ALA A 912 25.66 21.84 20.89
CA ALA A 912 25.56 21.59 19.45
C ALA A 912 24.38 22.32 18.80
N VAL A 913 23.28 22.50 19.52
CA VAL A 913 22.07 23.16 19.01
C VAL A 913 21.96 24.63 19.49
N ASP A 914 23.00 25.18 20.10
CA ASP A 914 22.98 26.54 20.61
C ASP A 914 22.63 27.55 19.50
N GLY A 915 21.70 28.47 19.80
CA GLY A 915 21.21 29.46 18.85
C GLY A 915 20.36 28.91 17.71
N ILE A 916 20.06 27.59 17.69
CA ILE A 916 19.16 26.96 16.70
C ILE A 916 17.80 26.76 17.36
N LYS A 917 16.78 27.39 16.82
CA LYS A 917 15.41 27.17 17.25
C LYS A 917 14.87 25.96 16.49
N LEU A 918 14.92 24.75 17.10
CA LEU A 918 14.52 23.49 16.50
C LEU A 918 13.01 23.41 16.21
N THR A 919 12.22 24.21 16.90
CA THR A 919 10.77 24.28 16.69
C THR A 919 10.35 25.15 15.51
N SER A 920 11.29 25.87 14.88
CA SER A 920 10.99 26.74 13.75
C SER A 920 11.32 26.06 12.42
N TYR A 921 10.47 26.32 11.45
CA TYR A 921 10.59 25.87 10.08
C TYR A 921 10.72 27.08 9.16
N ALA A 922 11.60 27.02 8.17
CA ALA A 922 11.69 28.07 7.18
C ALA A 922 10.76 27.77 6.01
N PRO A 923 9.82 28.65 5.65
CA PRO A 923 8.98 28.48 4.46
C PRO A 923 9.85 28.38 3.20
N PRO A 924 9.35 27.75 2.12
CA PRO A 924 10.07 27.72 0.85
C PRO A 924 10.35 29.13 0.32
N VAL A 925 11.46 29.28 -0.39
CA VAL A 925 11.76 30.54 -1.11
C VAL A 925 10.67 30.75 -2.15
N LYS A 926 10.08 31.93 -2.16
CA LYS A 926 9.02 32.33 -3.12
C LYS A 926 9.59 32.51 -4.51
#